data_055e3f1e6adc976b4e4abde495731cbb
#
_entry.id   055e3f1e6adc976b4e4abde495731cbb
#
_cell.length_a   1.000
_cell.length_b   1.000
_cell.length_c   1.000
_cell.angle_alpha   90.00
_cell.angle_beta   90.00
_cell.angle_gamma   90.00
#
_symmetry.space_group_name_H-M   'P 1'
#
loop_
_entity.id
_entity.type
_entity.pdbx_description
1 polymer ?
#
loop_
_entity_poly.entity_id
_entity_poly.type
_entity_poly.pdbx_seq_one_letter_code
_entity_poly.pdbx_strand_id
1 'polypeptide(L)'
;MSEPRIRRAEIAREQAHIDRVYTRLAELRSQAQKMLAKGYQLGHGAQREAVFEQASMLFERDMMVYHANQTLQTLDAEYEGLVFGRLDHAASGEAVHVGRLGIRDADFDNLVTDWRAPAAAAFYQATAEEPMDVVRRRVIRCSGQQVLDVDDDVLMPESLPDGMAVVGEGALMAALGRARGEHMRDIVATIQKEQDDVIRAPWQGVTEITGGPGTGKTAVALHRAAYLLYRHRKRLGGAGVLVVGPSPVFTNYISRVLPSMGETNVELRSLGTVLDGTAAEHIDPAVVAAVKGSVRMRKVLLRAMRAAPPDAPAQLRIRYRDDVLRLEPAQLDRVRRRVHARGGPPNRSRVRAAETLLEALADVAEKHARDDGGELTPAARRELVIELGERIDFHRFLVLWWPELHPAEILGWLADERRLAKAAGSALTAEEITLLSTSFADRSAGYSVADIALLDELRVLVGKPKRRRSAARPPEPEAGRRQRPEHYDEYSHIVVDEAQDLSPMQWRMVARRGRYASWTVVGDPVQSSWPDPADAESAAAAAFGGRTTRRRFTLRTNYRNSAEIFALAARAVAGQAEQDQLPVAVRRTGLEPQVRPVSQDTMADEVRMAAGELLDTVGGTVGVISAMDRVATVDKWLATMADERLHVVGSLDAKGLEYDAVVLVEPQGLIDESVTGRRVLYVALTRATQQLIVLAADPLWLPS
;
A
#
# COMPACT_ATOMS: atom_id res chain seq x y z
N MET A 1 -40.49 12.24 -32.06
CA MET A 1 -39.57 13.34 -31.65
C MET A 1 -38.18 12.97 -32.14
N SER A 2 -37.33 13.93 -32.55
CA SER A 2 -35.96 13.62 -32.94
C SER A 2 -35.14 13.22 -31.71
N GLU A 3 -34.22 12.29 -31.84
CA GLU A 3 -33.35 11.78 -30.76
C GLU A 3 -32.68 12.88 -29.89
N PRO A 4 -32.16 13.99 -30.46
CA PRO A 4 -31.64 15.09 -29.67
C PRO A 4 -32.64 15.81 -28.77
N ARG A 5 -33.93 15.79 -29.16
CA ARG A 5 -35.03 16.37 -28.36
C ARG A 5 -35.39 15.47 -27.17
N ILE A 6 -35.40 14.17 -27.39
CA ILE A 6 -35.66 13.17 -26.36
C ILE A 6 -34.55 13.24 -25.33
N ARG A 7 -33.28 13.23 -25.74
CA ARG A 7 -32.11 13.33 -24.88
C ARG A 7 -32.13 14.57 -23.98
N ARG A 8 -32.42 15.75 -24.55
CA ARG A 8 -32.55 16.99 -23.77
C ARG A 8 -33.69 16.93 -22.74
N ALA A 9 -34.81 16.32 -23.07
CA ALA A 9 -35.93 16.19 -22.14
C ALA A 9 -35.58 15.25 -20.99
N GLU A 10 -34.88 14.17 -21.23
CA GLU A 10 -34.45 13.22 -20.20
C GLU A 10 -33.35 13.83 -19.33
N ILE A 11 -32.38 14.57 -19.89
CA ILE A 11 -31.38 15.33 -19.11
C ILE A 11 -32.08 16.32 -18.17
N ALA A 12 -33.08 17.07 -18.65
CA ALA A 12 -33.80 18.02 -17.80
C ALA A 12 -34.61 17.33 -16.68
N ARG A 13 -35.12 16.12 -16.94
CA ARG A 13 -35.81 15.31 -15.91
C ARG A 13 -34.84 14.85 -14.80
N GLU A 14 -33.67 14.34 -15.19
CA GLU A 14 -32.66 13.94 -14.22
C GLU A 14 -32.10 15.16 -13.48
N GLN A 15 -31.89 16.30 -14.15
CA GLN A 15 -31.45 17.54 -13.52
C GLN A 15 -32.41 17.97 -12.40
N ALA A 16 -33.72 17.92 -12.62
CA ALA A 16 -34.70 18.27 -11.57
C ALA A 16 -34.62 17.33 -10.35
N HIS A 17 -34.25 16.06 -10.53
CA HIS A 17 -34.02 15.15 -9.41
C HIS A 17 -32.70 15.49 -8.69
N ILE A 18 -31.64 15.72 -9.43
CA ILE A 18 -30.33 16.07 -8.90
C ILE A 18 -30.36 17.39 -8.11
N ASP A 19 -31.12 18.38 -8.59
CA ASP A 19 -31.32 19.65 -7.88
C ASP A 19 -31.94 19.43 -6.46
N ARG A 20 -32.90 18.51 -6.36
CA ARG A 20 -33.49 18.13 -5.06
C ARG A 20 -32.43 17.44 -4.15
N VAL A 21 -31.61 16.57 -4.72
CA VAL A 21 -30.58 15.87 -4.00
C VAL A 21 -29.55 16.88 -3.42
N TYR A 22 -29.08 17.83 -4.24
CA TYR A 22 -28.12 18.83 -3.80
C TYR A 22 -28.70 19.86 -2.84
N THR A 23 -29.98 20.20 -2.97
CA THR A 23 -30.71 21.01 -1.98
C THR A 23 -30.69 20.31 -0.63
N ARG A 24 -31.02 19.02 -0.61
CA ARG A 24 -31.00 18.22 0.61
C ARG A 24 -29.58 18.08 1.19
N LEU A 25 -28.57 17.92 0.35
CA LEU A 25 -27.16 17.89 0.74
C LEU A 25 -26.76 19.18 1.45
N ALA A 26 -27.16 20.34 0.92
CA ALA A 26 -26.91 21.65 1.52
C ALA A 26 -27.59 21.81 2.89
N GLU A 27 -28.82 21.29 3.04
CA GLU A 27 -29.51 21.26 4.35
C GLU A 27 -28.76 20.41 5.38
N LEU A 28 -28.36 19.19 5.00
CA LEU A 28 -27.61 18.27 5.87
C LEU A 28 -26.26 18.88 6.28
N ARG A 29 -25.60 19.56 5.36
CA ARG A 29 -24.35 20.30 5.61
C ARG A 29 -24.55 21.44 6.60
N SER A 30 -25.61 22.23 6.42
CA SER A 30 -26.00 23.30 7.35
C SER A 30 -26.32 22.76 8.74
N GLN A 31 -27.04 21.64 8.83
CA GLN A 31 -27.32 20.96 10.11
C GLN A 31 -26.03 20.49 10.81
N ALA A 32 -25.10 19.87 10.08
CA ALA A 32 -23.82 19.44 10.62
C ALA A 32 -22.98 20.63 11.09
N GLN A 33 -22.95 21.75 10.35
CA GLN A 33 -22.25 22.98 10.77
C GLN A 33 -22.86 23.58 12.06
N LYS A 34 -24.20 23.62 12.17
CA LYS A 34 -24.88 24.06 13.38
C LYS A 34 -24.57 23.15 14.57
N MET A 35 -24.53 21.84 14.35
CA MET A 35 -24.17 20.86 15.37
C MET A 35 -22.72 21.03 15.84
N LEU A 36 -21.80 21.31 14.93
CA LEU A 36 -20.40 21.61 15.21
C LEU A 36 -20.27 22.91 16.06
N ALA A 37 -20.95 23.97 15.65
CA ALA A 37 -20.96 25.23 16.38
C ALA A 37 -21.54 25.08 17.79
N LYS A 38 -22.64 24.33 17.95
CA LYS A 38 -23.24 24.00 19.26
C LYS A 38 -22.26 23.21 20.13
N GLY A 39 -21.55 22.22 19.54
CA GLY A 39 -20.53 21.46 20.26
C GLY A 39 -19.41 22.34 20.83
N TYR A 40 -18.92 23.32 20.06
CA TYR A 40 -17.93 24.29 20.56
C TYR A 40 -18.47 25.23 21.63
N GLN A 41 -19.72 25.65 21.56
CA GLN A 41 -20.36 26.52 22.58
C GLN A 41 -20.49 25.79 23.92
N LEU A 42 -20.85 24.52 23.95
CA LEU A 42 -20.92 23.71 25.16
C LEU A 42 -19.58 23.63 25.92
N GLY A 43 -18.46 23.79 25.23
CA GLY A 43 -17.11 23.78 25.83
C GLY A 43 -16.74 25.05 26.58
N HIS A 44 -17.35 26.18 26.27
CA HIS A 44 -17.05 27.48 26.90
C HIS A 44 -17.83 27.73 28.21
N GLY A 45 -18.92 27.00 28.45
CA GLY A 45 -19.78 27.15 29.63
C GLY A 45 -19.37 26.33 30.85
N ALA A 46 -18.56 25.30 30.67
CA ALA A 46 -18.30 24.23 31.65
C ALA A 46 -17.23 24.56 32.72
N GLN A 47 -16.77 25.79 32.83
CA GLN A 47 -15.67 26.16 33.76
C GLN A 47 -16.09 26.35 35.22
N ARG A 48 -17.34 26.11 35.62
CA ARG A 48 -17.82 26.52 36.96
C ARG A 48 -18.52 25.48 37.84
N GLU A 49 -18.85 24.27 37.43
CA GLU A 49 -19.55 23.31 38.31
C GLU A 49 -19.10 21.84 38.20
N ALA A 50 -19.02 21.18 39.34
CA ALA A 50 -18.76 19.76 39.70
C ALA A 50 -18.13 18.77 38.72
N VAL A 51 -17.04 18.14 39.12
CA VAL A 51 -16.09 17.31 38.34
C VAL A 51 -16.71 16.09 37.63
N PHE A 52 -17.80 15.51 38.10
CA PHE A 52 -18.37 14.28 37.52
C PHE A 52 -19.39 14.53 36.38
N GLU A 53 -20.21 15.61 36.53
CA GLU A 53 -21.11 16.05 35.46
C GLU A 53 -20.33 16.65 34.28
N GLN A 54 -19.20 17.29 34.55
CA GLN A 54 -18.30 17.83 33.54
C GLN A 54 -17.70 16.76 32.60
N ALA A 55 -17.35 15.58 33.10
CA ALA A 55 -16.80 14.51 32.30
C ALA A 55 -17.82 13.95 31.28
N SER A 56 -19.10 13.85 31.68
CA SER A 56 -20.18 13.40 30.77
C SER A 56 -20.46 14.46 29.69
N MET A 57 -20.55 15.74 30.08
CA MET A 57 -20.80 16.85 29.13
C MET A 57 -19.64 17.05 28.15
N LEU A 58 -18.40 16.88 28.60
CA LEU A 58 -17.23 16.92 27.72
C LEU A 58 -17.21 15.74 26.72
N PHE A 59 -17.61 14.56 27.17
CA PHE A 59 -17.73 13.39 26.28
C PHE A 59 -18.84 13.58 25.23
N GLU A 60 -20.01 14.09 25.63
CA GLU A 60 -21.11 14.39 24.71
C GLU A 60 -20.71 15.47 23.69
N ARG A 61 -20.02 16.52 24.12
CA ARG A 61 -19.45 17.56 23.26
C ARG A 61 -18.50 16.95 22.24
N ASP A 62 -17.53 16.15 22.70
CA ASP A 62 -16.49 15.60 21.85
C ASP A 62 -17.09 14.61 20.84
N MET A 63 -18.09 13.83 21.22
CA MET A 63 -18.86 13.00 20.33
C MET A 63 -19.64 13.80 19.30
N MET A 64 -20.27 14.90 19.70
CA MET A 64 -21.02 15.78 18.81
C MET A 64 -20.10 16.46 17.78
N VAL A 65 -18.99 17.02 18.23
CA VAL A 65 -17.97 17.63 17.37
C VAL A 65 -17.38 16.60 16.39
N TYR A 66 -17.06 15.40 16.89
CA TYR A 66 -16.54 14.32 16.06
C TYR A 66 -17.51 13.91 14.95
N HIS A 67 -18.80 13.65 15.32
CA HIS A 67 -19.82 13.27 14.35
C HIS A 67 -20.10 14.37 13.33
N ALA A 68 -20.17 15.63 13.78
CA ALA A 68 -20.40 16.74 12.88
C ALA A 68 -19.24 16.90 11.87
N ASN A 69 -17.99 16.84 12.32
CA ASN A 69 -16.82 16.91 11.45
C ASN A 69 -16.77 15.73 10.46
N GLN A 70 -17.04 14.50 10.92
CA GLN A 70 -17.09 13.33 10.06
C GLN A 70 -18.17 13.46 8.99
N THR A 71 -19.37 13.95 9.37
CA THR A 71 -20.45 14.20 8.44
C THR A 71 -20.05 15.24 7.40
N LEU A 72 -19.48 16.38 7.82
CA LEU A 72 -19.02 17.43 6.91
C LEU A 72 -17.96 16.90 5.92
N GLN A 73 -16.97 16.17 6.41
CA GLN A 73 -15.94 15.59 5.56
C GLN A 73 -16.53 14.65 4.50
N THR A 74 -17.50 13.81 4.89
CA THR A 74 -18.18 12.90 3.96
C THR A 74 -18.99 13.68 2.92
N LEU A 75 -19.77 14.66 3.34
CA LEU A 75 -20.60 15.47 2.45
C LEU A 75 -19.76 16.33 1.49
N ASP A 76 -18.58 16.79 1.91
CA ASP A 76 -17.65 17.59 1.10
C ASP A 76 -16.93 16.72 0.06
N ALA A 77 -16.50 15.52 0.44
CA ALA A 77 -15.80 14.59 -0.45
C ALA A 77 -16.69 14.08 -1.59
N GLU A 78 -17.99 13.96 -1.35
CA GLU A 78 -18.95 13.37 -2.28
C GLU A 78 -19.74 14.41 -3.11
N TYR A 79 -19.31 15.66 -3.08
CA TYR A 79 -20.06 16.74 -3.76
C TYR A 79 -20.09 16.57 -5.28
N GLU A 80 -19.02 16.05 -5.88
CA GLU A 80 -18.92 15.93 -7.34
C GLU A 80 -19.39 14.57 -7.83
N GLY A 81 -20.38 14.60 -8.78
CA GLY A 81 -20.91 13.38 -9.37
C GLY A 81 -21.58 12.44 -8.37
N LEU A 82 -22.29 13.02 -7.39
CA LEU A 82 -22.95 12.28 -6.31
C LEU A 82 -23.90 11.21 -6.82
N VAL A 83 -24.72 11.51 -7.83
CA VAL A 83 -25.64 10.58 -8.50
C VAL A 83 -25.07 10.23 -9.86
N PHE A 84 -24.95 8.94 -10.15
CA PHE A 84 -24.37 8.46 -11.40
C PHE A 84 -25.24 7.41 -12.10
N GLY A 85 -26.32 6.96 -11.48
CA GLY A 85 -27.16 5.93 -12.06
C GLY A 85 -28.60 5.97 -11.63
N ARG A 86 -29.44 5.30 -12.43
CA ARG A 86 -30.84 5.05 -12.13
C ARG A 86 -31.24 3.67 -12.61
N LEU A 87 -32.06 2.99 -11.85
CA LEU A 87 -32.70 1.73 -12.16
C LEU A 87 -34.21 1.95 -12.22
N ASP A 88 -34.85 1.50 -13.29
CA ASP A 88 -36.30 1.45 -13.40
C ASP A 88 -36.75 -0.02 -13.28
N HIS A 89 -37.49 -0.36 -12.24
CA HIS A 89 -37.89 -1.72 -11.92
C HIS A 89 -39.27 -2.06 -12.59
N ALA A 90 -39.38 -3.31 -13.07
CA ALA A 90 -40.58 -3.78 -13.75
C ALA A 90 -41.74 -3.99 -12.75
N ALA A 91 -41.51 -4.70 -11.67
CA ALA A 91 -42.56 -5.11 -10.72
C ALA A 91 -43.13 -3.96 -9.90
N SER A 92 -42.30 -3.00 -9.47
CA SER A 92 -42.73 -1.87 -8.64
C SER A 92 -43.06 -0.62 -9.45
N GLY A 93 -42.55 -0.50 -10.67
CA GLY A 93 -42.57 0.74 -11.44
C GLY A 93 -41.75 1.88 -10.82
N GLU A 94 -41.00 1.58 -9.78
CA GLU A 94 -40.18 2.56 -9.05
C GLU A 94 -38.87 2.84 -9.75
N ALA A 95 -38.43 4.09 -9.66
CA ALA A 95 -37.14 4.55 -10.11
C ALA A 95 -36.21 4.68 -8.90
N VAL A 96 -35.12 3.92 -8.88
CA VAL A 96 -34.10 3.97 -7.82
C VAL A 96 -32.87 4.67 -8.37
N HIS A 97 -32.57 5.86 -7.84
CA HIS A 97 -31.33 6.56 -8.18
C HIS A 97 -30.18 6.00 -7.36
N VAL A 98 -29.05 5.71 -8.01
CA VAL A 98 -27.85 5.16 -7.40
C VAL A 98 -26.78 6.23 -7.39
N GLY A 99 -26.11 6.35 -6.25
CA GLY A 99 -25.08 7.35 -6.05
C GLY A 99 -23.99 6.93 -5.09
N ARG A 100 -23.04 7.82 -4.86
CA ARG A 100 -21.88 7.58 -4.00
C ARG A 100 -22.24 7.55 -2.53
N LEU A 101 -23.29 8.28 -2.16
CA LEU A 101 -23.79 8.40 -0.78
C LEU A 101 -25.30 8.20 -0.76
N GLY A 102 -25.82 7.50 0.24
CA GLY A 102 -27.26 7.38 0.48
C GLY A 102 -27.80 8.68 1.05
N ILE A 103 -28.80 9.30 0.37
CA ILE A 103 -29.46 10.51 0.81
C ILE A 103 -30.95 10.25 0.92
N ARG A 104 -31.53 10.70 2.03
CA ARG A 104 -32.97 10.69 2.29
C ARG A 104 -33.49 12.11 2.43
N ASP A 105 -34.71 12.34 2.00
CA ASP A 105 -35.39 13.62 2.21
C ASP A 105 -35.82 13.81 3.67
N ALA A 106 -36.62 14.84 3.93
CA ALA A 106 -37.13 15.14 5.28
C ALA A 106 -38.15 14.11 5.77
N ASP A 107 -38.85 13.43 4.86
CA ASP A 107 -39.84 12.41 5.14
C ASP A 107 -39.24 11.00 5.20
N PHE A 108 -37.90 10.88 5.13
CA PHE A 108 -37.13 9.65 5.09
C PHE A 108 -37.25 8.82 3.81
N ASP A 109 -37.81 9.39 2.73
CA ASP A 109 -37.81 8.73 1.45
C ASP A 109 -36.43 8.76 0.78
N ASN A 110 -36.06 7.69 0.08
CA ASN A 110 -34.78 7.58 -0.57
C ASN A 110 -34.69 8.49 -1.81
N LEU A 111 -33.89 9.54 -1.74
CA LEU A 111 -33.49 10.33 -2.91
C LEU A 111 -32.36 9.66 -3.69
N VAL A 112 -31.38 9.11 -2.97
CA VAL A 112 -30.24 8.41 -3.56
C VAL A 112 -29.94 7.16 -2.73
N THR A 113 -29.83 6.04 -3.38
CA THR A 113 -29.36 4.77 -2.80
C THR A 113 -27.86 4.67 -2.94
N ASP A 114 -27.18 4.40 -1.82
CA ASP A 114 -25.74 4.16 -1.81
C ASP A 114 -25.40 2.95 -2.70
N TRP A 115 -24.43 3.10 -3.59
CA TRP A 115 -24.01 2.05 -4.54
C TRP A 115 -23.57 0.75 -3.84
N ARG A 116 -23.12 0.84 -2.59
CA ARG A 116 -22.71 -0.31 -1.78
C ARG A 116 -23.88 -1.09 -1.20
N ALA A 117 -25.06 -0.51 -1.20
CA ALA A 117 -26.26 -1.16 -0.68
C ALA A 117 -26.69 -2.34 -1.58
N PRO A 118 -27.30 -3.40 -0.99
CA PRO A 118 -27.82 -4.53 -1.77
C PRO A 118 -28.82 -4.09 -2.85
N ALA A 119 -29.64 -3.06 -2.57
CA ALA A 119 -30.64 -2.53 -3.52
C ALA A 119 -30.01 -1.92 -4.78
N ALA A 120 -28.75 -1.47 -4.70
CA ALA A 120 -28.02 -0.95 -5.86
C ALA A 120 -27.26 -2.04 -6.64
N ALA A 121 -27.27 -3.31 -6.19
CA ALA A 121 -26.50 -4.38 -6.81
C ALA A 121 -26.90 -4.61 -8.28
N ALA A 122 -28.19 -4.49 -8.59
CA ALA A 122 -28.71 -4.65 -9.93
C ALA A 122 -28.14 -3.63 -10.94
N PHE A 123 -27.65 -2.47 -10.47
CA PHE A 123 -26.99 -1.50 -11.35
C PHE A 123 -25.73 -2.07 -12.02
N TYR A 124 -25.02 -2.98 -11.35
CA TYR A 124 -23.79 -3.59 -11.82
C TYR A 124 -23.98 -5.01 -12.38
N GLN A 125 -24.90 -5.77 -11.79
CA GLN A 125 -25.07 -7.21 -12.04
C GLN A 125 -26.14 -7.54 -13.09
N ALA A 126 -27.14 -6.67 -13.25
CA ALA A 126 -28.21 -6.93 -14.22
C ALA A 126 -27.68 -6.93 -15.65
N THR A 127 -28.06 -7.97 -16.41
CA THR A 127 -27.74 -8.17 -17.82
C THR A 127 -29.05 -8.47 -18.60
N ALA A 128 -28.98 -8.46 -19.92
CA ALA A 128 -30.16 -8.84 -20.75
C ALA A 128 -30.57 -10.31 -20.50
N GLU A 129 -29.61 -11.21 -20.14
CA GLU A 129 -29.91 -12.61 -19.81
C GLU A 129 -30.45 -12.77 -18.39
N GLU A 130 -30.01 -11.93 -17.45
CA GLU A 130 -30.39 -11.94 -16.03
C GLU A 130 -30.76 -10.53 -15.58
N PRO A 131 -31.94 -9.99 -15.94
CA PRO A 131 -32.25 -8.57 -15.78
C PRO A 131 -32.51 -8.14 -14.33
N MET A 132 -32.68 -9.07 -13.38
CA MET A 132 -32.89 -8.77 -11.94
C MET A 132 -34.07 -7.78 -11.70
N ASP A 133 -35.15 -7.91 -12.42
CA ASP A 133 -36.33 -7.02 -12.38
C ASP A 133 -36.06 -5.58 -12.86
N VAL A 134 -34.96 -5.32 -13.55
CA VAL A 134 -34.64 -4.00 -14.10
C VAL A 134 -35.02 -3.93 -15.56
N VAL A 135 -35.95 -3.02 -15.88
CA VAL A 135 -36.37 -2.74 -17.28
C VAL A 135 -35.30 -1.92 -17.99
N ARG A 136 -34.85 -0.85 -17.32
CA ARG A 136 -33.89 0.09 -17.86
C ARG A 136 -32.88 0.45 -16.80
N ARG A 137 -31.59 0.35 -17.15
CA ARG A 137 -30.47 0.92 -16.40
C ARG A 137 -30.01 2.18 -17.10
N ARG A 138 -30.02 3.32 -16.42
CA ARG A 138 -29.54 4.62 -16.92
C ARG A 138 -28.22 4.99 -16.22
N VAL A 139 -27.23 5.33 -17.01
CA VAL A 139 -26.03 6.01 -16.54
C VAL A 139 -26.24 7.52 -16.66
N ILE A 140 -25.97 8.25 -15.58
CA ILE A 140 -26.14 9.71 -15.50
C ILE A 140 -24.72 10.29 -15.30
N ARG A 141 -24.36 11.19 -16.22
CA ARG A 141 -23.07 11.89 -16.14
C ARG A 141 -23.29 13.30 -15.63
N CYS A 142 -22.56 13.62 -14.55
CA CYS A 142 -22.62 14.94 -13.94
C CYS A 142 -21.22 15.56 -13.87
N SER A 143 -21.19 16.89 -13.94
CA SER A 143 -20.05 17.70 -13.46
C SER A 143 -20.60 18.60 -12.33
N GLY A 144 -20.15 18.37 -11.12
CA GLY A 144 -20.78 18.95 -9.93
C GLY A 144 -22.26 18.59 -9.85
N GLN A 145 -23.11 19.61 -9.82
CA GLN A 145 -24.58 19.49 -9.80
C GLN A 145 -25.21 19.40 -11.21
N GLN A 146 -24.45 19.61 -12.27
CA GLN A 146 -24.98 19.69 -13.62
C GLN A 146 -24.95 18.33 -14.31
N VAL A 147 -26.13 17.90 -14.84
CA VAL A 147 -26.23 16.73 -15.71
C VAL A 147 -25.71 17.08 -17.09
N LEU A 148 -24.64 16.40 -17.50
CA LEU A 148 -24.04 16.60 -18.82
C LEU A 148 -24.69 15.68 -19.88
N ASP A 149 -24.95 14.43 -19.51
CA ASP A 149 -25.43 13.41 -20.43
C ASP A 149 -26.14 12.26 -19.72
N VAL A 150 -26.95 11.51 -20.45
CA VAL A 150 -27.58 10.26 -19.99
C VAL A 150 -27.49 9.20 -21.08
N ASP A 151 -27.22 7.95 -20.68
CA ASP A 151 -27.20 6.78 -21.56
C ASP A 151 -28.00 5.63 -20.93
N ASP A 152 -28.83 4.95 -21.72
CA ASP A 152 -29.72 3.89 -21.27
C ASP A 152 -29.34 2.53 -21.83
N ASP A 153 -29.31 1.52 -20.95
CA ASP A 153 -29.33 0.10 -21.30
C ASP A 153 -30.75 -0.45 -21.03
N VAL A 154 -31.42 -0.95 -22.03
CA VAL A 154 -32.73 -1.62 -21.89
C VAL A 154 -32.45 -3.11 -21.70
N LEU A 155 -32.79 -3.65 -20.54
CA LEU A 155 -32.54 -5.04 -20.15
C LEU A 155 -33.77 -5.93 -20.38
N MET A 156 -34.98 -5.37 -20.30
CA MET A 156 -36.26 -6.06 -20.55
C MET A 156 -37.12 -5.26 -21.55
N PRO A 157 -36.85 -5.37 -22.85
CA PRO A 157 -37.57 -4.59 -23.87
C PRO A 157 -39.08 -4.86 -23.88
N GLU A 158 -39.51 -6.09 -23.58
CA GLU A 158 -40.89 -6.51 -23.54
C GLU A 158 -41.68 -5.92 -22.35
N SER A 159 -40.98 -5.49 -21.31
CA SER A 159 -41.55 -4.90 -20.08
C SER A 159 -41.43 -3.36 -20.06
N LEU A 160 -41.00 -2.75 -21.16
CA LEU A 160 -40.80 -1.31 -21.22
C LEU A 160 -42.16 -0.59 -21.16
N PRO A 161 -42.42 0.29 -20.15
CA PRO A 161 -43.67 1.02 -20.06
C PRO A 161 -43.92 1.92 -21.26
N ASP A 162 -45.19 2.01 -21.72
CA ASP A 162 -45.60 2.91 -22.80
C ASP A 162 -45.20 4.36 -22.47
N GLY A 163 -44.42 4.97 -23.37
CA GLY A 163 -43.96 6.36 -23.20
C GLY A 163 -42.65 6.54 -22.41
N MET A 164 -41.99 5.48 -21.94
CA MET A 164 -40.65 5.57 -21.37
C MET A 164 -39.64 5.85 -22.48
N ALA A 165 -39.01 7.01 -22.41
CA ALA A 165 -38.02 7.40 -23.40
C ALA A 165 -36.66 6.68 -23.13
N VAL A 166 -36.03 6.20 -24.18
CA VAL A 166 -34.71 5.55 -24.16
C VAL A 166 -33.73 6.43 -24.92
N VAL A 167 -32.54 6.62 -24.38
CA VAL A 167 -31.46 7.48 -24.89
C VAL A 167 -30.18 6.70 -25.04
N GLY A 168 -29.59 6.59 -26.24
CA GLY A 168 -28.28 5.99 -26.48
C GLY A 168 -28.29 4.54 -26.96
N GLU A 169 -27.10 4.04 -27.41
CA GLU A 169 -26.88 2.68 -27.93
C GLU A 169 -26.17 1.76 -26.92
N GLY A 170 -26.24 2.05 -25.64
CA GLY A 170 -25.57 1.28 -24.59
C GLY A 170 -24.48 2.09 -23.85
N ALA A 171 -24.73 2.29 -22.56
CA ALA A 171 -23.91 3.13 -21.70
C ALA A 171 -22.42 2.70 -21.64
N LEU A 172 -22.16 1.40 -21.75
CA LEU A 172 -20.79 0.86 -21.72
C LEU A 172 -19.99 1.26 -22.97
N MET A 173 -20.59 1.10 -24.17
CA MET A 173 -19.92 1.46 -25.43
C MET A 173 -19.71 2.97 -25.55
N ALA A 174 -20.66 3.78 -25.07
CA ALA A 174 -20.51 5.22 -24.97
C ALA A 174 -19.41 5.66 -23.99
N ALA A 175 -19.25 4.98 -22.86
CA ALA A 175 -18.19 5.23 -21.89
C ALA A 175 -16.79 4.89 -22.46
N LEU A 176 -16.64 3.73 -23.12
CA LEU A 176 -15.39 3.30 -23.74
C LEU A 176 -14.93 4.21 -24.87
N GLY A 177 -15.88 4.76 -25.67
CA GLY A 177 -15.57 5.67 -26.78
C GLY A 177 -15.15 7.09 -26.34
N ARG A 178 -15.51 7.51 -25.15
CA ARG A 178 -15.32 8.88 -24.66
C ARG A 178 -14.37 9.03 -23.48
N ALA A 179 -13.63 7.96 -23.10
CA ALA A 179 -12.66 7.99 -22.00
C ALA A 179 -11.51 8.97 -22.27
N ARG A 180 -11.81 10.26 -22.19
CA ARG A 180 -10.90 11.40 -22.24
C ARG A 180 -10.86 12.11 -20.88
N GLY A 181 -11.05 11.43 -19.80
CA GLY A 181 -11.21 12.03 -18.49
C GLY A 181 -10.05 11.74 -17.55
N GLU A 182 -9.47 12.78 -17.02
CA GLU A 182 -8.30 12.83 -16.11
C GLU A 182 -8.46 12.09 -14.77
N HIS A 183 -9.58 11.42 -14.46
CA HIS A 183 -9.81 10.92 -13.10
C HIS A 183 -10.53 9.57 -13.07
N MET A 184 -10.09 8.69 -12.15
CA MET A 184 -10.72 7.42 -11.77
C MET A 184 -12.22 7.50 -11.39
N ARG A 185 -12.80 8.69 -11.41
CA ARG A 185 -14.20 8.96 -11.06
C ARG A 185 -15.20 8.26 -12.00
N ASP A 186 -14.81 8.09 -13.26
CA ASP A 186 -15.67 7.47 -14.27
C ASP A 186 -15.75 5.94 -14.17
N ILE A 187 -14.83 5.32 -13.38
CA ILE A 187 -14.79 3.87 -13.20
C ILE A 187 -16.00 3.37 -12.41
N VAL A 188 -16.53 4.17 -11.48
CA VAL A 188 -17.73 3.80 -10.70
C VAL A 188 -18.94 3.55 -11.58
N ALA A 189 -19.08 4.35 -12.63
CA ALA A 189 -20.21 4.23 -13.58
C ALA A 189 -20.08 3.03 -14.55
N THR A 190 -18.87 2.46 -14.69
CA THR A 190 -18.55 1.42 -15.68
C THR A 190 -18.07 0.11 -15.08
N ILE A 191 -18.25 -0.10 -13.77
CA ILE A 191 -17.93 -1.38 -13.13
C ILE A 191 -18.74 -2.49 -13.79
N GLN A 192 -18.03 -3.46 -14.36
CA GLN A 192 -18.65 -4.63 -15.01
C GLN A 192 -19.01 -5.71 -14.00
N LYS A 193 -19.87 -6.64 -14.42
CA LYS A 193 -20.28 -7.79 -13.60
C LYS A 193 -19.09 -8.54 -13.00
N GLU A 194 -18.05 -8.83 -13.78
CA GLU A 194 -16.84 -9.50 -13.30
C GLU A 194 -16.11 -8.74 -12.17
N GLN A 195 -16.14 -7.41 -12.22
CA GLN A 195 -15.56 -6.54 -11.20
C GLN A 195 -16.45 -6.48 -9.95
N ASP A 196 -17.75 -6.39 -10.12
CA ASP A 196 -18.73 -6.36 -9.02
C ASP A 196 -18.74 -7.67 -8.24
N ASP A 197 -18.64 -8.81 -8.92
CA ASP A 197 -18.50 -10.13 -8.26
C ASP A 197 -17.31 -10.17 -7.31
N VAL A 198 -16.20 -9.59 -7.70
CA VAL A 198 -15.00 -9.47 -6.86
C VAL A 198 -15.25 -8.54 -5.68
N ILE A 199 -15.85 -7.36 -5.94
CA ILE A 199 -16.10 -6.34 -4.90
C ILE A 199 -17.00 -6.92 -3.81
N ARG A 200 -18.05 -7.65 -4.17
CA ARG A 200 -19.03 -8.22 -3.24
C ARG A 200 -18.66 -9.59 -2.68
N ALA A 201 -17.59 -10.20 -3.15
CA ALA A 201 -17.13 -11.50 -2.62
C ALA A 201 -16.99 -11.48 -1.08
N PRO A 202 -17.23 -12.57 -0.39
CA PRO A 202 -17.16 -12.67 1.07
C PRO A 202 -15.85 -12.12 1.64
N TRP A 203 -15.92 -11.44 2.79
CA TRP A 203 -14.78 -10.76 3.38
C TRP A 203 -13.73 -11.71 3.99
N GLN A 204 -14.16 -12.92 4.43
CA GLN A 204 -13.28 -13.86 5.12
C GLN A 204 -12.24 -14.48 4.18
N GLY A 205 -11.05 -14.73 4.72
CA GLY A 205 -9.98 -15.41 4.01
C GLY A 205 -9.16 -14.49 3.13
N VAL A 206 -8.71 -15.01 2.01
CA VAL A 206 -7.88 -14.30 1.02
C VAL A 206 -8.65 -14.20 -0.30
N THR A 207 -8.80 -13.00 -0.81
CA THR A 207 -9.31 -12.73 -2.15
C THR A 207 -8.14 -12.29 -3.01
N GLU A 208 -7.77 -13.10 -3.99
CA GLU A 208 -6.70 -12.83 -4.95
C GLU A 208 -7.34 -12.30 -6.24
N ILE A 209 -6.90 -11.12 -6.69
CA ILE A 209 -7.36 -10.45 -7.91
C ILE A 209 -6.20 -10.41 -8.88
N THR A 210 -6.28 -11.17 -9.94
CA THR A 210 -5.27 -11.20 -11.00
C THR A 210 -5.81 -10.57 -12.28
N GLY A 211 -4.92 -10.14 -13.15
CA GLY A 211 -5.28 -9.58 -14.45
C GLY A 211 -4.15 -8.72 -15.00
N GLY A 212 -4.13 -8.49 -16.29
CA GLY A 212 -3.11 -7.67 -16.93
C GLY A 212 -3.29 -6.17 -16.71
N PRO A 213 -2.46 -5.36 -17.36
CA PRO A 213 -2.58 -3.90 -17.32
C PRO A 213 -3.95 -3.45 -17.81
N GLY A 214 -4.43 -2.34 -17.27
CA GLY A 214 -5.68 -1.72 -17.73
C GLY A 214 -6.98 -2.45 -17.42
N THR A 215 -6.95 -3.54 -16.64
CA THR A 215 -8.16 -4.29 -16.24
C THR A 215 -8.89 -3.71 -15.03
N GLY A 216 -8.36 -2.64 -14.42
CA GLY A 216 -8.98 -1.99 -13.27
C GLY A 216 -8.77 -2.68 -11.93
N LYS A 217 -7.79 -3.58 -11.80
CA LYS A 217 -7.49 -4.33 -10.56
C LYS A 217 -7.44 -3.47 -9.29
N THR A 218 -6.66 -2.41 -9.32
CA THR A 218 -6.49 -1.48 -8.20
C THR A 218 -7.82 -0.82 -7.83
N ALA A 219 -8.58 -0.35 -8.84
CA ALA A 219 -9.90 0.25 -8.63
C ALA A 219 -10.85 -0.75 -7.95
N VAL A 220 -10.92 -1.99 -8.45
CA VAL A 220 -11.72 -3.06 -7.87
C VAL A 220 -11.33 -3.33 -6.42
N ALA A 221 -10.04 -3.38 -6.10
CA ALA A 221 -9.57 -3.59 -4.73
C ALA A 221 -9.98 -2.46 -3.78
N LEU A 222 -9.92 -1.19 -4.23
CA LEU A 222 -10.34 -0.03 -3.47
C LEU A 222 -11.86 0.00 -3.26
N HIS A 223 -12.63 -0.25 -4.32
CA HIS A 223 -14.09 -0.40 -4.22
C HIS A 223 -14.48 -1.54 -3.29
N ARG A 224 -13.74 -2.66 -3.35
CA ARG A 224 -13.94 -3.76 -2.41
C ARG A 224 -13.65 -3.33 -0.96
N ALA A 225 -12.55 -2.61 -0.70
CA ALA A 225 -12.26 -2.08 0.63
C ALA A 225 -13.40 -1.20 1.16
N ALA A 226 -13.90 -0.27 0.34
CA ALA A 226 -15.02 0.59 0.67
C ALA A 226 -16.31 -0.22 0.92
N TYR A 227 -16.62 -1.18 0.04
CA TYR A 227 -17.77 -2.08 0.23
C TYR A 227 -17.69 -2.89 1.53
N LEU A 228 -16.51 -3.45 1.84
CA LEU A 228 -16.31 -4.23 3.05
C LEU A 228 -16.46 -3.37 4.31
N LEU A 229 -15.92 -2.16 4.32
CA LEU A 229 -16.08 -1.21 5.42
C LEU A 229 -17.55 -0.82 5.62
N TYR A 230 -18.27 -0.54 4.54
CA TYR A 230 -19.70 -0.25 4.59
C TYR A 230 -20.50 -1.44 5.14
N ARG A 231 -20.33 -2.63 4.55
CA ARG A 231 -21.13 -3.83 4.85
C ARG A 231 -20.81 -4.43 6.21
N HIS A 232 -19.54 -4.35 6.64
CA HIS A 232 -19.03 -4.97 7.85
C HIS A 232 -18.50 -3.96 8.88
N ARG A 233 -19.05 -2.74 8.89
CA ARG A 233 -18.60 -1.61 9.71
C ARG A 233 -18.39 -1.94 11.19
N LYS A 234 -19.28 -2.73 11.78
CA LYS A 234 -19.18 -3.15 13.19
C LYS A 234 -17.92 -4.01 13.47
N ARG A 235 -17.45 -4.77 12.49
CA ARG A 235 -16.32 -5.70 12.64
C ARG A 235 -15.00 -5.07 12.16
N LEU A 236 -15.03 -4.36 11.04
CA LEU A 236 -13.83 -3.81 10.41
C LEU A 236 -13.51 -2.40 10.90
N GLY A 237 -14.51 -1.62 11.32
CA GLY A 237 -14.33 -0.22 11.70
C GLY A 237 -13.48 0.02 12.95
N GLY A 238 -13.36 -0.97 13.84
CA GLY A 238 -12.57 -0.85 15.08
C GLY A 238 -11.05 -0.91 14.84
N ALA A 239 -10.60 -1.85 14.01
CA ALA A 239 -9.19 -2.06 13.71
C ALA A 239 -8.76 -1.46 12.35
N GLY A 240 -9.73 -1.09 11.49
CA GLY A 240 -9.49 -0.42 10.21
C GLY A 240 -8.97 -1.33 9.09
N VAL A 241 -8.77 -0.71 7.94
CA VAL A 241 -8.23 -1.35 6.74
C VAL A 241 -6.87 -0.72 6.43
N LEU A 242 -5.87 -1.55 6.14
CA LEU A 242 -4.58 -1.11 5.63
C LEU A 242 -4.53 -1.37 4.11
N VAL A 243 -4.20 -0.35 3.34
CA VAL A 243 -3.87 -0.49 1.91
C VAL A 243 -2.38 -0.26 1.75
N VAL A 244 -1.70 -1.26 1.21
CA VAL A 244 -0.26 -1.21 0.92
C VAL A 244 -0.07 -1.11 -0.58
N GLY A 245 0.59 -0.05 -1.01
CA GLY A 245 0.94 0.18 -2.41
C GLY A 245 2.45 0.20 -2.65
N PRO A 246 2.88 0.19 -3.93
CA PRO A 246 4.29 0.11 -4.29
C PRO A 246 5.08 1.38 -3.94
N SER A 247 4.50 2.57 -4.08
CA SER A 247 5.19 3.84 -3.96
C SER A 247 4.38 4.92 -3.23
N PRO A 248 5.03 5.99 -2.72
CA PRO A 248 4.33 7.15 -2.17
C PRO A 248 3.46 7.89 -3.20
N VAL A 249 3.86 7.94 -4.45
CA VAL A 249 3.08 8.57 -5.53
C VAL A 249 1.75 7.84 -5.71
N PHE A 250 1.78 6.52 -5.72
CA PHE A 250 0.60 5.67 -5.77
C PHE A 250 -0.32 5.90 -4.57
N THR A 251 0.22 5.94 -3.34
CA THR A 251 -0.59 6.18 -2.14
C THR A 251 -1.20 7.58 -2.13
N ASN A 252 -0.49 8.60 -2.61
CA ASN A 252 -1.02 9.96 -2.75
C ASN A 252 -2.16 10.03 -3.78
N TYR A 253 -2.06 9.29 -4.88
CA TYR A 253 -3.13 9.18 -5.86
C TYR A 253 -4.38 8.55 -5.22
N ILE A 254 -4.23 7.42 -4.54
CA ILE A 254 -5.33 6.71 -3.88
C ILE A 254 -5.94 7.53 -2.73
N SER A 255 -5.15 8.34 -2.01
CA SER A 255 -5.64 9.18 -0.92
C SER A 255 -6.70 10.19 -1.38
N ARG A 256 -6.71 10.53 -2.66
CA ARG A 256 -7.72 11.41 -3.28
C ARG A 256 -8.98 10.63 -3.72
N VAL A 257 -8.82 9.33 -3.98
CA VAL A 257 -9.91 8.47 -4.50
C VAL A 257 -10.75 7.88 -3.37
N LEU A 258 -10.14 7.41 -2.28
CA LEU A 258 -10.85 6.77 -1.17
C LEU A 258 -11.88 7.67 -0.47
N PRO A 259 -11.62 8.95 -0.18
CA PRO A 259 -12.65 9.84 0.36
C PRO A 259 -13.87 9.96 -0.56
N SER A 260 -13.66 9.95 -1.89
CA SER A 260 -14.77 9.95 -2.87
C SER A 260 -15.62 8.67 -2.86
N MET A 261 -15.23 7.66 -2.07
CA MET A 261 -16.01 6.44 -1.81
C MET A 261 -16.67 6.44 -0.43
N GLY A 262 -16.63 7.58 0.31
CA GLY A 262 -17.29 7.76 1.61
C GLY A 262 -16.63 7.05 2.79
N GLU A 263 -15.34 6.68 2.71
CA GLU A 263 -14.66 5.92 3.75
C GLU A 263 -13.42 6.64 4.30
N THR A 264 -13.40 6.86 5.63
CA THR A 264 -12.30 7.56 6.34
C THR A 264 -11.43 6.64 7.18
N ASN A 265 -11.81 5.37 7.39
CA ASN A 265 -11.10 4.40 8.23
C ASN A 265 -10.13 3.51 7.43
N VAL A 266 -9.53 4.05 6.39
CA VAL A 266 -8.52 3.38 5.58
C VAL A 266 -7.18 4.06 5.80
N GLU A 267 -6.18 3.26 6.14
CA GLU A 267 -4.80 3.72 6.24
C GLU A 267 -4.03 3.32 5.00
N LEU A 268 -3.41 4.32 4.35
CA LEU A 268 -2.63 4.14 3.13
C LEU A 268 -1.15 4.20 3.48
N ARG A 269 -0.41 3.17 3.09
CA ARG A 269 1.04 3.10 3.28
C ARG A 269 1.72 2.60 2.00
N SER A 270 2.85 3.19 1.66
CA SER A 270 3.75 2.55 0.70
C SER A 270 4.65 1.54 1.42
N LEU A 271 5.25 0.61 0.67
CA LEU A 271 6.24 -0.33 1.23
C LEU A 271 7.37 0.38 1.99
N GLY A 272 7.75 1.59 1.53
CA GLY A 272 8.76 2.40 2.18
C GLY A 272 8.29 3.15 3.43
N THR A 273 6.99 3.21 3.72
CA THR A 273 6.42 3.95 4.86
C THR A 273 5.60 3.09 5.81
N VAL A 274 5.61 1.77 5.63
CA VAL A 274 4.86 0.82 6.47
C VAL A 274 5.35 0.82 7.93
N LEU A 275 6.61 1.16 8.17
CA LEU A 275 7.21 1.23 9.50
C LEU A 275 7.06 2.64 10.07
N ASP A 276 6.31 2.78 11.19
CA ASP A 276 6.11 4.07 11.83
C ASP A 276 7.43 4.71 12.27
N GLY A 277 7.55 6.02 12.01
CA GLY A 277 8.72 6.81 12.38
C GLY A 277 9.94 6.59 11.48
N THR A 278 9.83 5.79 10.43
CA THR A 278 10.91 5.54 9.47
C THR A 278 10.34 5.50 8.06
N ALA A 279 10.92 6.28 7.16
CA ALA A 279 10.54 6.29 5.75
C ALA A 279 11.75 5.93 4.88
N ALA A 280 11.48 5.29 3.76
CA ALA A 280 12.48 5.10 2.72
C ALA A 280 12.64 6.38 1.90
N GLU A 281 13.87 6.66 1.49
CA GLU A 281 14.24 7.84 0.71
C GLU A 281 14.65 7.47 -0.72
N HIS A 282 14.99 6.20 -0.96
CA HIS A 282 15.41 5.72 -2.28
C HIS A 282 15.04 4.24 -2.51
N ILE A 283 15.22 3.80 -3.74
CA ILE A 283 15.09 2.40 -4.17
C ILE A 283 16.50 1.86 -4.44
N ASP A 284 16.82 0.67 -3.92
CA ASP A 284 18.08 0.00 -4.20
C ASP A 284 18.18 -0.43 -5.69
N PRO A 285 19.40 -0.55 -6.24
CA PRO A 285 19.60 -1.30 -7.47
C PRO A 285 19.02 -2.72 -7.37
N ALA A 286 18.46 -3.23 -8.46
CA ALA A 286 17.69 -4.50 -8.48
C ALA A 286 18.44 -5.68 -7.83
N VAL A 287 19.76 -5.78 -8.06
CA VAL A 287 20.60 -6.85 -7.48
C VAL A 287 20.68 -6.72 -5.95
N VAL A 288 20.85 -5.51 -5.42
CA VAL A 288 20.92 -5.23 -3.98
C VAL A 288 19.56 -5.49 -3.34
N ALA A 289 18.49 -4.99 -3.97
CA ALA A 289 17.11 -5.19 -3.51
C ALA A 289 16.74 -6.68 -3.44
N ALA A 290 17.18 -7.49 -4.41
CA ALA A 290 16.97 -8.93 -4.43
C ALA A 290 17.63 -9.64 -3.23
N VAL A 291 18.86 -9.27 -2.89
CA VAL A 291 19.56 -9.86 -1.74
C VAL A 291 18.91 -9.41 -0.42
N LYS A 292 18.66 -8.10 -0.24
CA LYS A 292 18.00 -7.54 0.95
C LYS A 292 16.60 -8.14 1.16
N GLY A 293 15.85 -8.33 0.07
CA GLY A 293 14.49 -8.88 0.08
C GLY A 293 14.40 -10.38 0.34
N SER A 294 15.48 -11.13 0.18
CA SER A 294 15.50 -12.58 0.35
C SER A 294 15.26 -13.00 1.81
N VAL A 295 14.51 -14.10 2.01
CA VAL A 295 14.29 -14.71 3.34
C VAL A 295 15.60 -15.10 4.04
N ARG A 296 16.69 -15.30 3.28
CA ARG A 296 18.04 -15.61 3.82
C ARG A 296 18.50 -14.51 4.78
N MET A 297 18.13 -13.25 4.52
CA MET A 297 18.50 -12.11 5.39
C MET A 297 17.98 -12.27 6.82
N ARG A 298 16.87 -12.95 7.06
CA ARG A 298 16.40 -13.24 8.42
C ARG A 298 17.47 -13.96 9.28
N LYS A 299 18.16 -14.93 8.68
CA LYS A 299 19.24 -15.67 9.39
C LYS A 299 20.43 -14.75 9.66
N VAL A 300 20.77 -13.89 8.70
CA VAL A 300 21.85 -12.90 8.82
C VAL A 300 21.53 -11.92 9.96
N LEU A 301 20.36 -11.31 9.95
CA LEU A 301 19.91 -10.36 10.99
C LEU A 301 19.86 -11.00 12.38
N LEU A 302 19.37 -12.24 12.48
CA LEU A 302 19.33 -12.98 13.75
C LEU A 302 20.74 -13.22 14.33
N ARG A 303 21.72 -13.57 13.47
CA ARG A 303 23.10 -13.75 13.88
C ARG A 303 23.78 -12.43 14.23
N ALA A 304 23.54 -11.37 13.44
CA ALA A 304 24.03 -10.03 13.72
C ALA A 304 23.55 -9.51 15.09
N MET A 305 22.27 -9.64 15.37
CA MET A 305 21.65 -9.26 16.65
C MET A 305 22.21 -10.04 17.86
N ARG A 306 22.59 -11.29 17.64
CA ARG A 306 23.20 -12.14 18.69
C ARG A 306 24.70 -11.90 18.90
N ALA A 307 25.35 -11.25 17.98
CA ALA A 307 26.76 -10.90 18.07
C ALA A 307 27.02 -9.84 19.15
N ALA A 308 28.26 -9.71 19.59
CA ALA A 308 28.64 -8.63 20.49
C ALA A 308 28.55 -7.29 19.75
N PRO A 309 28.00 -6.23 20.38
CA PRO A 309 28.06 -4.87 19.83
C PRO A 309 29.53 -4.47 19.56
N PRO A 310 29.78 -3.56 18.58
CA PRO A 310 31.15 -3.13 18.24
C PRO A 310 31.98 -2.68 19.43
N ASP A 311 31.39 -1.89 20.32
CA ASP A 311 32.05 -1.25 21.47
C ASP A 311 31.87 -2.02 22.77
N ALA A 312 31.38 -3.28 22.69
CA ALA A 312 31.20 -4.09 23.89
C ALA A 312 32.57 -4.43 24.54
N PRO A 313 32.68 -4.27 25.85
CA PRO A 313 33.94 -4.62 26.56
C PRO A 313 34.27 -6.10 26.36
N ALA A 314 35.51 -6.37 25.99
CA ALA A 314 36.02 -7.71 25.70
C ALA A 314 36.32 -8.54 26.98
N GLN A 315 36.43 -7.90 28.14
CA GLN A 315 36.80 -8.55 29.38
C GLN A 315 36.04 -7.92 30.56
N LEU A 316 35.58 -8.74 31.51
CA LEU A 316 35.05 -8.29 32.80
C LEU A 316 36.09 -8.56 33.89
N ARG A 317 36.44 -7.53 34.69
CA ARG A 317 37.31 -7.62 35.83
C ARG A 317 36.67 -6.96 37.04
N ILE A 318 36.49 -7.73 38.12
CA ILE A 318 35.92 -7.23 39.37
C ILE A 318 36.77 -7.74 40.53
N ARG A 319 37.20 -6.81 41.40
CA ARG A 319 37.87 -7.15 42.64
C ARG A 319 36.84 -7.63 43.67
N TYR A 320 37.08 -8.81 44.24
CA TYR A 320 36.26 -9.35 45.31
C TYR A 320 37.19 -9.79 46.44
N ARG A 321 37.11 -9.12 47.61
CA ARG A 321 38.02 -9.28 48.74
C ARG A 321 39.49 -9.10 48.28
N ASP A 322 40.33 -10.08 48.47
CA ASP A 322 41.75 -10.05 48.07
C ASP A 322 41.99 -10.59 46.66
N ASP A 323 40.97 -11.06 45.97
CA ASP A 323 41.06 -11.68 44.64
C ASP A 323 40.51 -10.77 43.52
N VAL A 324 40.88 -11.07 42.28
CA VAL A 324 40.38 -10.41 41.06
C VAL A 324 39.68 -11.44 40.16
N LEU A 325 38.37 -11.43 40.20
CA LEU A 325 37.57 -12.27 39.33
C LEU A 325 37.58 -11.73 37.89
N ARG A 326 37.87 -12.59 36.93
CA ARG A 326 37.95 -12.22 35.50
C ARG A 326 37.08 -13.14 34.65
N LEU A 327 36.37 -12.55 33.70
CA LEU A 327 35.79 -13.28 32.59
C LEU A 327 36.46 -12.84 31.30
N GLU A 328 37.11 -13.77 30.66
CA GLU A 328 37.81 -13.59 29.40
C GLU A 328 36.82 -13.61 28.21
N PRO A 329 37.21 -13.12 27.01
CA PRO A 329 36.30 -13.02 25.85
C PRO A 329 35.55 -14.32 25.53
N ALA A 330 36.23 -15.47 25.60
CA ALA A 330 35.58 -16.77 25.34
C ALA A 330 34.54 -17.16 26.40
N GLN A 331 34.70 -16.69 27.65
CA GLN A 331 33.73 -16.90 28.72
C GLN A 331 32.53 -15.98 28.53
N LEU A 332 32.75 -14.71 28.21
CA LEU A 332 31.70 -13.74 27.88
C LEU A 332 30.88 -14.20 26.68
N ASP A 333 31.49 -14.73 25.63
CA ASP A 333 30.80 -15.31 24.49
C ASP A 333 29.95 -16.53 24.87
N ARG A 334 30.42 -17.37 25.79
CA ARG A 334 29.62 -18.50 26.32
C ARG A 334 28.41 -18.00 27.09
N VAL A 335 28.57 -16.99 27.93
CA VAL A 335 27.47 -16.35 28.65
C VAL A 335 26.44 -15.77 27.66
N ARG A 336 26.90 -15.00 26.67
CA ARG A 336 26.01 -14.41 25.63
C ARG A 336 25.21 -15.49 24.91
N ARG A 337 25.86 -16.56 24.46
CA ARG A 337 25.18 -17.69 23.81
C ARG A 337 24.17 -18.36 24.73
N ARG A 338 24.49 -18.53 26.04
CA ARG A 338 23.57 -19.12 27.03
C ARG A 338 22.35 -18.28 27.27
N VAL A 339 22.49 -16.95 27.31
CA VAL A 339 21.36 -16.00 27.41
C VAL A 339 20.46 -16.10 26.20
N HIS A 340 21.02 -16.09 24.98
CA HIS A 340 20.24 -16.20 23.74
C HIS A 340 19.61 -17.57 23.52
N ALA A 341 20.24 -18.65 24.00
CA ALA A 341 19.69 -20.03 23.88
C ALA A 341 18.37 -20.21 24.65
N ARG A 342 18.19 -19.47 25.74
CA ARG A 342 16.92 -19.48 26.50
C ARG A 342 15.77 -18.73 25.82
N GLY A 343 16.05 -18.14 24.65
CA GLY A 343 15.06 -17.43 23.84
C GLY A 343 14.63 -16.07 24.42
N GLY A 344 13.79 -15.40 23.65
CA GLY A 344 13.27 -14.06 23.97
C GLY A 344 14.12 -12.92 23.41
N PRO A 345 13.52 -11.71 23.30
CA PRO A 345 14.20 -10.54 22.78
C PRO A 345 15.31 -10.04 23.71
N PRO A 346 16.50 -9.64 23.18
CA PRO A 346 17.61 -9.17 23.99
C PRO A 346 17.28 -7.96 24.87
N ASN A 347 16.46 -7.01 24.39
CA ASN A 347 16.06 -5.84 25.17
C ASN A 347 15.21 -6.17 26.40
N ARG A 348 14.65 -7.38 26.47
CA ARG A 348 13.92 -7.89 27.66
C ARG A 348 14.75 -8.85 28.50
N SER A 349 15.96 -9.19 28.06
CA SER A 349 16.79 -10.23 28.65
C SER A 349 17.92 -9.71 29.54
N ARG A 350 17.98 -8.38 29.83
CA ARG A 350 19.07 -7.78 30.63
C ARG A 350 19.19 -8.38 32.02
N VAL A 351 18.10 -8.64 32.71
CA VAL A 351 18.11 -9.30 34.05
C VAL A 351 18.74 -10.68 33.96
N ARG A 352 18.34 -11.48 32.98
CA ARG A 352 18.87 -12.80 32.71
C ARG A 352 20.38 -12.75 32.36
N ALA A 353 20.79 -11.71 31.61
CA ALA A 353 22.20 -11.50 31.29
C ALA A 353 23.02 -11.21 32.55
N ALA A 354 22.49 -10.39 33.47
CA ALA A 354 23.12 -10.12 34.77
C ALA A 354 23.24 -11.41 35.58
N GLU A 355 22.18 -12.18 35.76
CA GLU A 355 22.17 -13.45 36.49
C GLU A 355 23.21 -14.42 35.91
N THR A 356 23.25 -14.58 34.58
CA THR A 356 24.18 -15.52 33.93
C THR A 356 25.64 -15.05 34.03
N LEU A 357 25.90 -13.73 34.06
CA LEU A 357 27.25 -13.19 34.33
C LEU A 357 27.68 -13.43 35.78
N LEU A 358 26.77 -13.20 36.75
CA LEU A 358 27.05 -13.45 38.16
C LEU A 358 27.31 -14.93 38.43
N GLU A 359 26.55 -15.84 37.81
CA GLU A 359 26.82 -17.28 37.86
C GLU A 359 28.23 -17.59 37.33
N ALA A 360 28.61 -16.99 36.17
CA ALA A 360 29.93 -17.24 35.60
C ALA A 360 31.09 -16.67 36.47
N LEU A 361 30.89 -15.54 37.14
CA LEU A 361 31.85 -15.01 38.12
C LEU A 361 31.96 -15.91 39.36
N ALA A 362 30.86 -16.44 39.85
CA ALA A 362 30.83 -17.38 40.93
C ALA A 362 31.56 -18.70 40.61
N ASP A 363 31.40 -19.18 39.35
CA ASP A 363 32.17 -20.36 38.86
C ASP A 363 33.70 -20.09 38.85
N VAL A 364 34.11 -18.85 38.51
CA VAL A 364 35.54 -18.45 38.58
C VAL A 364 36.01 -18.40 40.01
N ALA A 365 35.23 -17.79 40.92
CA ALA A 365 35.58 -17.74 42.34
C ALA A 365 35.71 -19.14 42.98
N GLU A 366 34.78 -20.04 42.61
CA GLU A 366 34.82 -21.44 43.06
C GLU A 366 36.06 -22.18 42.54
N LYS A 367 36.51 -21.88 41.31
CA LYS A 367 37.75 -22.41 40.76
C LYS A 367 38.97 -21.88 41.53
N HIS A 368 39.03 -20.57 41.79
CA HIS A 368 40.14 -19.98 42.56
C HIS A 368 40.21 -20.57 43.96
N ALA A 369 39.06 -20.70 44.65
CA ALA A 369 39.03 -21.32 45.98
C ALA A 369 39.59 -22.75 45.96
N ARG A 370 39.27 -23.53 44.93
CA ARG A 370 39.83 -24.89 44.77
C ARG A 370 41.33 -24.91 44.47
N ASP A 371 41.79 -23.99 43.64
CA ASP A 371 43.21 -23.85 43.29
C ASP A 371 44.06 -23.46 44.54
N ASP A 372 43.46 -22.72 45.48
CA ASP A 372 44.02 -22.36 46.79
C ASP A 372 43.86 -23.44 47.91
N GLY A 373 43.34 -24.61 47.53
CA GLY A 373 43.09 -25.74 48.43
C GLY A 373 41.88 -25.64 49.34
N GLY A 374 40.98 -24.71 49.06
CA GLY A 374 39.71 -24.50 49.76
C GLY A 374 38.46 -24.92 48.95
N GLU A 375 37.29 -24.68 49.52
CA GLU A 375 36.01 -24.92 48.88
C GLU A 375 35.04 -23.72 49.11
N LEU A 376 34.38 -23.24 48.06
CA LEU A 376 33.38 -22.20 48.17
C LEU A 376 32.06 -22.84 48.61
N THR A 377 31.62 -22.60 49.85
CA THR A 377 30.36 -23.15 50.33
C THR A 377 29.16 -22.57 49.57
N PRO A 378 28.03 -23.29 49.49
CA PRO A 378 26.82 -22.77 48.84
C PRO A 378 26.27 -21.47 49.46
N ALA A 379 26.56 -21.22 50.74
CA ALA A 379 26.18 -19.98 51.42
C ALA A 379 27.10 -18.83 50.96
N ALA A 380 28.42 -19.04 50.95
CA ALA A 380 29.40 -18.06 50.48
C ALA A 380 29.21 -17.72 48.97
N ARG A 381 28.85 -18.72 48.15
CA ARG A 381 28.51 -18.50 46.74
C ARG A 381 27.29 -17.58 46.57
N ARG A 382 26.23 -17.75 47.38
CA ARG A 382 25.06 -16.88 47.36
C ARG A 382 25.41 -15.45 47.80
N GLU A 383 26.15 -15.31 48.88
CA GLU A 383 26.62 -14.02 49.39
C GLU A 383 27.44 -13.27 48.33
N LEU A 384 28.41 -13.94 47.68
CA LEU A 384 29.17 -13.41 46.56
C LEU A 384 28.29 -12.90 45.40
N VAL A 385 27.30 -13.68 44.98
CA VAL A 385 26.36 -13.29 43.89
C VAL A 385 25.58 -12.04 44.28
N ILE A 386 25.10 -11.94 45.53
CA ILE A 386 24.37 -10.77 46.03
C ILE A 386 25.28 -9.55 46.05
N GLU A 387 26.48 -9.68 46.69
CA GLU A 387 27.41 -8.55 46.80
C GLU A 387 27.88 -8.03 45.45
N LEU A 388 28.25 -8.93 44.50
CA LEU A 388 28.67 -8.55 43.17
C LEU A 388 27.50 -7.92 42.39
N GLY A 389 26.29 -8.40 42.61
CA GLY A 389 25.08 -7.89 41.96
C GLY A 389 24.72 -6.46 42.35
N GLU A 390 25.14 -5.99 43.52
CA GLU A 390 24.90 -4.61 44.00
C GLU A 390 26.00 -3.63 43.57
N ARG A 391 27.09 -4.11 43.01
CA ARG A 391 28.26 -3.26 42.71
C ARG A 391 28.06 -2.40 41.48
N ILE A 392 28.49 -1.15 41.57
CA ILE A 392 28.42 -0.15 40.48
C ILE A 392 29.26 -0.56 39.27
N ASP A 393 30.45 -1.13 39.48
CA ASP A 393 31.34 -1.58 38.40
C ASP A 393 30.73 -2.74 37.61
N PHE A 394 30.03 -3.68 38.26
CA PHE A 394 29.24 -4.71 37.58
C PHE A 394 28.12 -4.11 36.73
N HIS A 395 27.36 -3.18 37.29
CA HIS A 395 26.26 -2.53 36.53
C HIS A 395 26.76 -1.71 35.35
N ARG A 396 27.88 -0.98 35.50
CA ARG A 396 28.53 -0.26 34.39
C ARG A 396 28.94 -1.22 33.27
N PHE A 397 29.59 -2.32 33.64
CA PHE A 397 29.94 -3.36 32.66
C PHE A 397 28.70 -3.91 31.96
N LEU A 398 27.68 -4.29 32.72
CA LEU A 398 26.45 -4.86 32.17
C LEU A 398 25.76 -3.92 31.15
N VAL A 399 25.73 -2.62 31.43
CA VAL A 399 25.15 -1.63 30.49
C VAL A 399 25.93 -1.58 29.18
N LEU A 400 27.26 -1.64 29.23
CA LEU A 400 28.12 -1.59 28.04
C LEU A 400 28.16 -2.93 27.29
N TRP A 401 28.15 -4.04 28.03
CA TRP A 401 28.27 -5.38 27.46
C TRP A 401 26.93 -5.91 26.91
N TRP A 402 25.77 -5.50 27.51
CA TRP A 402 24.41 -5.84 27.11
C TRP A 402 23.59 -4.56 27.00
N PRO A 403 23.91 -3.69 26.03
CA PRO A 403 23.16 -2.44 25.83
C PRO A 403 21.74 -2.71 25.35
N GLU A 404 20.93 -1.69 25.36
CA GLU A 404 19.68 -1.67 24.61
C GLU A 404 20.01 -1.61 23.11
N LEU A 405 19.43 -2.53 22.34
CA LEU A 405 19.70 -2.65 20.92
C LEU A 405 18.64 -1.92 20.10
N HIS A 406 19.10 -1.12 19.14
CA HIS A 406 18.23 -0.43 18.18
C HIS A 406 18.39 -1.06 16.79
N PRO A 407 17.26 -1.26 16.03
CA PRO A 407 17.28 -1.83 14.68
C PRO A 407 18.27 -1.16 13.74
N ALA A 408 18.27 0.19 13.73
CA ALA A 408 19.15 0.99 12.89
C ALA A 408 20.65 0.80 13.17
N GLU A 409 21.01 0.62 14.46
CA GLU A 409 22.38 0.37 14.86
C GLU A 409 22.87 -1.00 14.37
N ILE A 410 22.02 -2.04 14.54
CA ILE A 410 22.35 -3.39 14.09
C ILE A 410 22.54 -3.45 12.58
N LEU A 411 21.65 -2.78 11.84
CA LEU A 411 21.79 -2.69 10.38
C LEU A 411 23.10 -1.98 10.01
N GLY A 412 23.47 -0.93 10.77
CA GLY A 412 24.73 -0.24 10.60
C GLY A 412 25.98 -1.04 10.91
N TRP A 413 25.92 -2.01 11.83
CA TRP A 413 27.04 -2.89 12.07
C TRP A 413 27.39 -3.76 10.88
N LEU A 414 26.41 -4.00 9.98
CA LEU A 414 26.57 -4.79 8.76
C LEU A 414 27.28 -4.03 7.62
N ALA A 415 27.54 -2.73 7.80
CA ALA A 415 28.47 -1.99 6.94
C ALA A 415 29.92 -2.49 7.03
N ASP A 416 30.29 -3.10 8.16
CA ASP A 416 31.57 -3.80 8.29
C ASP A 416 31.47 -5.17 7.60
N GLU A 417 32.21 -5.33 6.51
CA GLU A 417 32.19 -6.54 5.68
C GLU A 417 32.56 -7.81 6.48
N ARG A 418 33.49 -7.71 7.43
CA ARG A 418 33.90 -8.85 8.28
C ARG A 418 32.76 -9.28 9.21
N ARG A 419 32.04 -8.31 9.78
CA ARG A 419 30.88 -8.58 10.62
C ARG A 419 29.73 -9.18 9.79
N LEU A 420 29.49 -8.63 8.61
CA LEU A 420 28.48 -9.14 7.69
C LEU A 420 28.83 -10.57 7.25
N ALA A 421 30.07 -10.85 6.87
CA ALA A 421 30.53 -12.20 6.50
C ALA A 421 30.35 -13.20 7.64
N LYS A 422 30.69 -12.81 8.88
CA LYS A 422 30.46 -13.66 10.06
C LYS A 422 28.98 -13.92 10.33
N ALA A 423 28.13 -12.93 10.15
CA ALA A 423 26.67 -13.07 10.31
C ALA A 423 26.06 -13.89 9.16
N ALA A 424 26.52 -13.69 7.94
CA ALA A 424 26.07 -14.42 6.76
C ALA A 424 26.42 -15.91 6.84
N GLY A 425 27.66 -16.25 7.18
CA GLY A 425 28.17 -17.62 7.10
C GLY A 425 28.02 -18.16 5.67
N SER A 426 27.24 -19.22 5.48
CA SER A 426 26.96 -19.79 4.15
C SER A 426 25.67 -19.26 3.51
N ALA A 427 25.00 -18.27 4.11
CA ALA A 427 23.72 -17.78 3.60
C ALA A 427 23.87 -16.80 2.44
N LEU A 428 25.00 -16.13 2.31
CA LEU A 428 25.33 -15.18 1.25
C LEU A 428 26.65 -15.53 0.58
N THR A 429 26.81 -15.17 -0.68
CA THR A 429 28.07 -15.27 -1.41
C THR A 429 29.01 -14.13 -1.04
N ALA A 430 30.28 -14.22 -1.43
CA ALA A 430 31.27 -13.16 -1.19
C ALA A 430 30.86 -11.85 -1.92
N GLU A 431 30.38 -11.97 -3.15
CA GLU A 431 29.88 -10.85 -3.94
C GLU A 431 28.67 -10.17 -3.29
N GLU A 432 27.69 -10.96 -2.82
CA GLU A 432 26.52 -10.45 -2.11
C GLU A 432 26.94 -9.72 -0.79
N ILE A 433 27.96 -10.21 -0.09
CA ILE A 433 28.50 -9.57 1.12
C ILE A 433 29.10 -8.22 0.79
N THR A 434 29.92 -8.11 -0.25
CA THR A 434 30.54 -6.84 -0.66
C THR A 434 29.48 -5.84 -1.12
N LEU A 435 28.51 -6.27 -1.91
CA LEU A 435 27.38 -5.44 -2.35
C LEU A 435 26.58 -4.88 -1.18
N LEU A 436 26.22 -5.74 -0.22
CA LEU A 436 25.44 -5.32 0.93
C LEU A 436 26.23 -4.42 1.89
N SER A 437 27.51 -4.74 2.17
CA SER A 437 28.33 -3.91 3.07
C SER A 437 28.49 -2.49 2.50
N THR A 438 28.70 -2.36 1.21
CA THR A 438 28.75 -1.08 0.50
C THR A 438 27.41 -0.33 0.63
N SER A 439 26.29 -1.01 0.37
CA SER A 439 24.96 -0.40 0.50
C SER A 439 24.64 0.04 1.93
N PHE A 440 25.01 -0.73 2.95
CA PHE A 440 24.78 -0.34 4.34
C PHE A 440 25.77 0.74 4.84
N ALA A 441 26.90 0.94 4.17
CA ALA A 441 27.87 1.99 4.51
C ALA A 441 27.42 3.37 4.01
N ASP A 442 26.71 3.43 2.89
CA ASP A 442 26.18 4.69 2.33
C ASP A 442 24.88 5.10 3.05
N ARG A 443 25.07 5.83 4.15
CA ARG A 443 23.94 6.39 4.92
C ARG A 443 23.55 7.78 4.52
N SER A 444 24.25 8.39 3.59
CA SER A 444 23.94 9.74 3.09
C SER A 444 22.64 9.77 2.28
N ALA A 445 22.31 8.64 1.64
CA ALA A 445 21.08 8.46 0.87
C ALA A 445 19.85 8.04 1.71
N GLY A 446 19.98 7.93 3.06
CA GLY A 446 18.91 7.46 3.91
C GLY A 446 18.68 5.95 3.83
N TYR A 447 17.45 5.50 4.11
CA TYR A 447 17.07 4.08 3.98
C TYR A 447 16.43 3.79 2.64
N SER A 448 16.73 2.61 2.09
CA SER A 448 16.02 2.11 0.91
C SER A 448 14.69 1.46 1.28
N VAL A 449 13.82 1.27 0.28
CA VAL A 449 12.55 0.52 0.45
C VAL A 449 12.79 -0.89 0.98
N ALA A 450 13.89 -1.55 0.58
CA ALA A 450 14.22 -2.89 1.08
C ALA A 450 14.73 -2.86 2.53
N ASP A 451 15.42 -1.80 2.95
CA ASP A 451 15.89 -1.64 4.34
C ASP A 451 14.73 -1.56 5.34
N ILE A 452 13.58 -0.98 4.96
CA ILE A 452 12.40 -0.89 5.83
C ILE A 452 11.96 -2.28 6.29
N ALA A 453 11.96 -3.26 5.41
CA ALA A 453 11.62 -4.64 5.77
C ALA A 453 12.64 -5.29 6.70
N LEU A 454 13.94 -4.98 6.54
CA LEU A 454 15.01 -5.45 7.43
C LEU A 454 14.91 -4.80 8.81
N LEU A 455 14.63 -3.49 8.87
CA LEU A 455 14.42 -2.75 10.11
C LEU A 455 13.19 -3.28 10.88
N ASP A 456 12.09 -3.59 10.17
CA ASP A 456 10.91 -4.19 10.77
C ASP A 456 11.20 -5.59 11.35
N GLU A 457 11.97 -6.43 10.65
CA GLU A 457 12.42 -7.73 11.17
C GLU A 457 13.28 -7.54 12.42
N LEU A 458 14.25 -6.63 12.39
CA LEU A 458 15.10 -6.33 13.54
C LEU A 458 14.28 -5.80 14.72
N ARG A 459 13.29 -4.93 14.51
CA ARG A 459 12.39 -4.42 15.55
C ARG A 459 11.72 -5.55 16.33
N VAL A 460 11.28 -6.59 15.62
CA VAL A 460 10.68 -7.76 16.24
C VAL A 460 11.72 -8.61 16.97
N LEU A 461 12.90 -8.81 16.37
CA LEU A 461 13.98 -9.60 16.94
C LEU A 461 14.54 -9.01 18.24
N VAL A 462 14.79 -7.70 18.28
CA VAL A 462 15.34 -7.02 19.47
C VAL A 462 14.29 -6.82 20.58
N GLY A 463 13.01 -6.69 20.19
CA GLY A 463 11.89 -6.43 21.09
C GLY A 463 11.88 -5.00 21.66
N LYS A 464 10.69 -4.55 22.07
CA LYS A 464 10.54 -3.24 22.72
C LYS A 464 11.24 -3.25 24.08
N PRO A 465 11.99 -2.20 24.43
CA PRO A 465 12.55 -2.05 25.77
C PRO A 465 11.42 -1.96 26.81
N LYS A 466 11.70 -2.39 28.05
CA LYS A 466 10.78 -2.16 29.16
C LYS A 466 10.74 -0.65 29.44
N ARG A 467 9.67 0.03 29.00
CA ARG A 467 9.44 1.43 29.41
C ARG A 467 9.47 1.49 30.93
N ARG A 468 10.38 2.29 31.51
CA ARG A 468 10.19 2.79 32.87
C ARG A 468 8.86 3.53 32.86
N ARG A 469 7.92 3.17 33.75
CA ARG A 469 6.69 3.94 33.93
C ARG A 469 7.12 5.36 34.26
N SER A 470 7.10 6.25 33.27
CA SER A 470 7.14 7.69 33.53
C SER A 470 5.86 8.02 34.27
N ALA A 471 6.00 8.67 35.42
CA ALA A 471 4.86 9.18 36.18
C ALA A 471 4.14 10.33 35.48
N ALA A 472 4.63 10.77 34.34
CA ALA A 472 3.98 11.78 33.51
C ALA A 472 2.80 11.12 32.75
N ARG A 473 1.60 11.53 33.11
CA ARG A 473 0.37 11.24 32.36
C ARG A 473 0.60 11.67 30.91
N PRO A 474 0.31 10.82 29.90
CA PRO A 474 0.39 11.25 28.51
C PRO A 474 -0.52 12.49 28.34
N PRO A 475 -0.15 13.46 27.47
CA PRO A 475 -1.07 14.54 27.13
C PRO A 475 -2.38 13.92 26.65
N GLU A 476 -3.48 14.47 27.11
CA GLU A 476 -4.82 14.03 26.68
C GLU A 476 -4.90 14.16 25.15
N PRO A 477 -5.35 13.15 24.42
CA PRO A 477 -5.46 13.23 22.98
C PRO A 477 -6.43 14.37 22.62
N GLU A 478 -6.02 15.21 21.69
CA GLU A 478 -6.90 16.20 21.08
C GLU A 478 -8.20 15.52 20.64
N ALA A 479 -9.32 16.05 21.07
CA ALA A 479 -10.64 15.52 20.83
C ALA A 479 -10.89 15.38 19.31
N GLY A 480 -11.16 14.15 18.86
CA GLY A 480 -11.60 13.89 17.50
C GLY A 480 -10.82 12.84 16.70
N ARG A 481 -9.56 12.61 16.97
CA ARG A 481 -8.82 11.47 16.39
C ARG A 481 -8.57 10.46 17.50
N ARG A 482 -9.15 9.28 17.41
CA ARG A 482 -8.57 8.10 18.07
C ARG A 482 -7.19 7.92 17.43
N GLN A 483 -6.19 8.61 17.98
CA GLN A 483 -4.81 8.32 17.63
C GLN A 483 -4.58 6.85 17.97
N ARG A 484 -4.41 6.03 16.94
CA ARG A 484 -3.97 4.66 17.15
C ARG A 484 -2.69 4.72 17.97
N PRO A 485 -2.47 3.78 18.90
CA PRO A 485 -1.22 3.73 19.63
C PRO A 485 -0.05 3.73 18.63
N GLU A 486 1.01 4.49 18.90
CA GLU A 486 2.27 4.37 18.16
C GLU A 486 2.60 2.87 17.99
N HIS A 487 2.86 2.44 16.76
CA HIS A 487 3.10 1.04 16.39
C HIS A 487 1.86 0.13 16.49
N TYR A 488 0.73 0.59 16.01
CA TYR A 488 -0.44 -0.25 15.86
C TYR A 488 -0.24 -1.20 14.67
N ASP A 489 -0.09 -2.48 14.97
CA ASP A 489 0.26 -3.51 13.99
C ASP A 489 -0.89 -4.50 13.72
N GLU A 490 -2.14 -4.16 14.05
CA GLU A 490 -3.29 -5.08 13.89
C GLU A 490 -4.43 -4.42 13.12
N TYR A 491 -4.58 -4.82 11.85
CA TYR A 491 -5.68 -4.40 10.99
C TYR A 491 -6.68 -5.54 10.80
N SER A 492 -7.96 -5.21 10.57
CA SER A 492 -9.02 -6.19 10.30
C SER A 492 -9.01 -6.69 8.86
N HIS A 493 -8.54 -5.85 7.93
CA HIS A 493 -8.41 -6.20 6.52
C HIS A 493 -7.16 -5.54 5.93
N ILE A 494 -6.45 -6.26 5.08
CA ILE A 494 -5.29 -5.74 4.38
C ILE A 494 -5.51 -5.88 2.89
N VAL A 495 -5.30 -4.78 2.18
CA VAL A 495 -5.23 -4.74 0.73
C VAL A 495 -3.77 -4.58 0.34
N VAL A 496 -3.27 -5.45 -0.52
CA VAL A 496 -1.91 -5.36 -1.08
C VAL A 496 -2.04 -5.20 -2.58
N ASP A 497 -1.56 -4.08 -3.10
CA ASP A 497 -1.50 -3.85 -4.53
C ASP A 497 -0.09 -4.11 -5.07
N GLU A 498 0.01 -4.43 -6.36
CA GLU A 498 1.25 -4.86 -7.04
C GLU A 498 1.97 -5.99 -6.28
N ALA A 499 1.20 -6.92 -5.76
CA ALA A 499 1.67 -7.99 -4.87
C ALA A 499 2.76 -8.89 -5.46
N GLN A 500 2.83 -8.99 -6.80
CA GLN A 500 3.85 -9.78 -7.51
C GLN A 500 5.27 -9.22 -7.33
N ASP A 501 5.43 -7.97 -6.86
CA ASP A 501 6.73 -7.36 -6.65
C ASP A 501 7.20 -7.37 -5.21
N LEU A 502 6.35 -7.79 -4.28
CA LEU A 502 6.76 -7.86 -2.89
C LEU A 502 7.81 -8.96 -2.68
N SER A 503 8.94 -8.53 -2.16
CA SER A 503 9.99 -9.47 -1.73
C SER A 503 9.52 -10.32 -0.54
N PRO A 504 10.12 -11.50 -0.30
CA PRO A 504 9.83 -12.33 0.86
C PRO A 504 9.91 -11.59 2.20
N MET A 505 10.88 -10.68 2.36
CA MET A 505 11.00 -9.88 3.58
C MET A 505 9.87 -8.84 3.70
N GLN A 506 9.41 -8.25 2.60
CA GLN A 506 8.27 -7.33 2.58
C GLN A 506 6.96 -8.07 2.87
N TRP A 507 6.74 -9.26 2.31
CA TRP A 507 5.60 -10.11 2.69
C TRP A 507 5.56 -10.38 4.19
N ARG A 508 6.70 -10.69 4.81
CA ARG A 508 6.81 -10.88 6.26
C ARG A 508 6.48 -9.61 7.04
N MET A 509 6.92 -8.46 6.55
CA MET A 509 6.63 -7.16 7.14
C MET A 509 5.14 -6.85 7.12
N VAL A 510 4.46 -7.04 5.99
CA VAL A 510 3.02 -6.79 5.85
C VAL A 510 2.21 -7.81 6.66
N ALA A 511 2.62 -9.09 6.66
CA ALA A 511 1.95 -10.16 7.41
C ALA A 511 1.83 -9.90 8.91
N ARG A 512 2.81 -9.21 9.51
CA ARG A 512 2.76 -8.85 10.93
C ARG A 512 1.62 -7.90 11.26
N ARG A 513 1.19 -7.07 10.30
CA ARG A 513 0.09 -6.11 10.46
C ARG A 513 -1.27 -6.74 10.27
N GLY A 514 -1.31 -7.99 9.80
CA GLY A 514 -2.53 -8.73 9.49
C GLY A 514 -2.62 -10.11 10.09
N ARG A 515 -2.15 -10.32 11.32
CA ARG A 515 -2.15 -11.64 11.95
C ARG A 515 -3.53 -12.31 11.93
N TYR A 516 -4.60 -11.53 12.10
CA TYR A 516 -5.99 -11.99 12.07
C TYR A 516 -6.82 -11.35 10.96
N ALA A 517 -6.18 -10.56 10.09
CA ALA A 517 -6.86 -9.85 9.01
C ALA A 517 -7.36 -10.80 7.93
N SER A 518 -8.43 -10.43 7.25
CA SER A 518 -8.72 -10.92 5.92
C SER A 518 -7.91 -10.13 4.88
N TRP A 519 -7.77 -10.66 3.67
CA TRP A 519 -6.84 -10.11 2.69
C TRP A 519 -7.53 -9.90 1.33
N THR A 520 -7.19 -8.81 0.68
CA THR A 520 -7.38 -8.60 -0.75
C THR A 520 -6.00 -8.39 -1.35
N VAL A 521 -5.60 -9.27 -2.25
CA VAL A 521 -4.26 -9.28 -2.85
C VAL A 521 -4.43 -9.06 -4.34
N VAL A 522 -3.81 -8.01 -4.85
CA VAL A 522 -3.92 -7.60 -6.24
C VAL A 522 -2.57 -7.76 -6.91
N GLY A 523 -2.54 -8.40 -8.07
CA GLY A 523 -1.28 -8.59 -8.76
C GLY A 523 -1.43 -8.99 -10.23
N ASP A 524 -0.34 -8.84 -10.94
CA ASP A 524 -0.18 -9.29 -12.31
C ASP A 524 1.07 -10.17 -12.40
N PRO A 525 0.93 -11.49 -12.48
CA PRO A 525 2.08 -12.40 -12.56
C PRO A 525 2.99 -12.11 -13.75
N VAL A 526 2.45 -11.58 -14.85
CA VAL A 526 3.23 -11.24 -16.06
C VAL A 526 4.13 -10.02 -15.81
N GLN A 527 3.72 -9.11 -14.93
CA GLN A 527 4.47 -7.88 -14.58
C GLN A 527 5.46 -8.06 -13.42
N SER A 528 5.68 -9.28 -12.92
CA SER A 528 6.57 -9.50 -11.79
C SER A 528 8.01 -9.12 -12.13
N SER A 529 8.58 -8.22 -11.34
CA SER A 529 9.98 -7.83 -11.37
C SER A 529 10.84 -8.63 -10.36
N TRP A 530 10.24 -9.41 -9.48
CA TRP A 530 10.97 -10.24 -8.52
C TRP A 530 11.68 -11.40 -9.23
N PRO A 531 12.99 -11.62 -8.95
CA PRO A 531 13.79 -12.60 -9.69
C PRO A 531 13.35 -14.07 -9.53
N ASP A 532 12.81 -14.41 -8.36
CA ASP A 532 12.33 -15.78 -8.05
C ASP A 532 10.84 -15.76 -7.70
N PRO A 533 9.94 -15.99 -8.69
CA PRO A 533 8.50 -16.00 -8.46
C PRO A 533 8.03 -17.05 -7.44
N ALA A 534 8.70 -18.22 -7.39
CA ALA A 534 8.34 -19.30 -6.48
C ALA A 534 8.63 -18.93 -5.00
N ASP A 535 9.74 -18.23 -4.76
CA ASP A 535 10.10 -17.71 -3.42
C ASP A 535 9.08 -16.65 -2.97
N ALA A 536 8.65 -15.75 -3.87
CA ALA A 536 7.62 -14.75 -3.59
C ALA A 536 6.25 -15.40 -3.31
N GLU A 537 5.84 -16.40 -4.08
CA GLU A 537 4.58 -17.12 -3.87
C GLU A 537 4.58 -17.89 -2.53
N SER A 538 5.69 -18.54 -2.21
CA SER A 538 5.90 -19.22 -0.92
C SER A 538 5.80 -18.25 0.24
N ALA A 539 6.40 -17.07 0.12
CA ALA A 539 6.35 -16.02 1.13
C ALA A 539 4.94 -15.44 1.31
N ALA A 540 4.23 -15.20 0.22
CA ALA A 540 2.83 -14.79 0.25
C ALA A 540 1.95 -15.84 0.93
N ALA A 541 2.13 -17.12 0.59
CA ALA A 541 1.42 -18.23 1.22
C ALA A 541 1.68 -18.30 2.73
N ALA A 542 2.92 -18.10 3.17
CA ALA A 542 3.29 -18.03 4.57
C ALA A 542 2.68 -16.80 5.29
N ALA A 543 2.58 -15.66 4.59
CA ALA A 543 1.96 -14.43 5.10
C ALA A 543 0.47 -14.64 5.43
N PHE A 544 -0.22 -15.44 4.65
CA PHE A 544 -1.64 -15.75 4.87
C PHE A 544 -1.90 -16.70 6.05
N GLY A 545 -0.86 -17.28 6.63
CA GLY A 545 -0.93 -18.00 7.92
C GLY A 545 -1.85 -19.23 7.93
N GLY A 546 -1.82 -20.06 6.87
CA GLY A 546 -2.61 -21.29 6.79
C GLY A 546 -4.12 -21.07 6.64
N ARG A 547 -4.57 -19.87 6.31
CA ARG A 547 -5.98 -19.59 5.97
C ARG A 547 -6.39 -20.42 4.78
N THR A 548 -7.38 -21.29 4.98
CA THR A 548 -7.82 -22.28 4.00
C THR A 548 -8.71 -21.68 2.91
N THR A 549 -9.44 -20.60 3.22
CA THR A 549 -10.37 -19.99 2.27
C THR A 549 -9.63 -19.00 1.38
N ARG A 550 -9.30 -19.41 0.17
CA ARG A 550 -8.75 -18.56 -0.88
C ARG A 550 -9.74 -18.52 -2.04
N ARG A 551 -9.98 -17.32 -2.56
CA ARG A 551 -10.80 -17.07 -3.75
C ARG A 551 -9.95 -16.34 -4.75
N ARG A 552 -9.85 -16.86 -5.96
CA ARG A 552 -9.09 -16.23 -7.06
C ARG A 552 -10.05 -15.75 -8.11
N PHE A 553 -9.87 -14.50 -8.51
CA PHE A 553 -10.61 -13.85 -9.59
C PHE A 553 -9.61 -13.33 -10.62
N THR A 554 -9.92 -13.50 -11.89
CA THR A 554 -9.07 -13.03 -12.98
C THR A 554 -9.87 -12.04 -13.83
N LEU A 555 -9.40 -10.79 -13.86
CA LEU A 555 -9.97 -9.75 -14.72
C LEU A 555 -9.33 -9.87 -16.10
N ARG A 556 -10.14 -10.08 -17.12
CA ARG A 556 -9.69 -10.39 -18.48
C ARG A 556 -9.82 -9.24 -19.46
N THR A 557 -10.57 -8.20 -19.13
CA THR A 557 -10.87 -7.12 -20.05
C THR A 557 -10.00 -5.90 -19.74
N ASN A 558 -9.19 -5.47 -20.72
CA ASN A 558 -8.39 -4.25 -20.64
C ASN A 558 -9.19 -3.09 -21.27
N TYR A 559 -9.55 -2.13 -20.44
CA TYR A 559 -10.34 -0.93 -20.82
C TYR A 559 -9.46 0.30 -21.04
N ARG A 560 -8.20 0.25 -20.64
CA ARG A 560 -7.31 1.39 -20.60
C ARG A 560 -6.53 1.58 -21.89
N ASN A 561 -5.72 0.60 -22.24
CA ASN A 561 -4.86 0.70 -23.41
C ASN A 561 -5.67 0.49 -24.69
N SER A 562 -5.24 1.15 -25.77
CA SER A 562 -5.76 0.79 -27.09
C SER A 562 -5.30 -0.62 -27.48
N ALA A 563 -6.11 -1.30 -28.31
CA ALA A 563 -5.81 -2.64 -28.80
C ALA A 563 -4.49 -2.65 -29.58
N GLU A 564 -4.20 -1.55 -30.29
CA GLU A 564 -2.98 -1.35 -31.07
C GLU A 564 -1.75 -1.32 -30.20
N ILE A 565 -1.75 -0.50 -29.11
CA ILE A 565 -0.65 -0.43 -28.13
C ILE A 565 -0.49 -1.76 -27.41
N PHE A 566 -1.61 -2.37 -27.00
CA PHE A 566 -1.58 -3.62 -26.27
C PHE A 566 -1.03 -4.78 -27.12
N ALA A 567 -1.33 -4.82 -28.42
CA ALA A 567 -0.78 -5.81 -29.34
C ALA A 567 0.77 -5.72 -29.42
N LEU A 568 1.33 -4.51 -29.47
CA LEU A 568 2.78 -4.32 -29.43
C LEU A 568 3.38 -4.78 -28.09
N ALA A 569 2.74 -4.43 -26.98
CA ALA A 569 3.20 -4.82 -25.65
C ALA A 569 3.14 -6.34 -25.45
N ALA A 570 2.11 -7.02 -25.91
CA ALA A 570 1.97 -8.47 -25.84
C ALA A 570 3.10 -9.19 -26.62
N ARG A 571 3.52 -8.65 -27.77
CA ARG A 571 4.68 -9.17 -28.53
C ARG A 571 5.98 -9.07 -27.74
N ALA A 572 6.17 -8.02 -26.94
CA ALA A 572 7.39 -7.85 -26.14
C ALA A 572 7.59 -8.96 -25.08
N VAL A 573 6.49 -9.58 -24.60
CA VAL A 573 6.52 -10.70 -23.64
C VAL A 573 6.21 -12.06 -24.28
N ALA A 574 6.18 -12.15 -25.60
CA ALA A 574 5.98 -13.42 -26.29
C ALA A 574 7.00 -14.47 -25.82
N GLY A 575 6.50 -15.66 -25.44
CA GLY A 575 7.33 -16.75 -24.90
C GLY A 575 7.66 -16.63 -23.38
N GLN A 576 7.29 -15.53 -22.70
CA GLN A 576 7.45 -15.38 -21.26
C GLN A 576 6.12 -15.38 -20.48
N ALA A 577 5.00 -15.23 -21.16
CA ALA A 577 3.65 -15.33 -20.65
C ALA A 577 2.82 -16.25 -21.54
N GLU A 578 1.92 -17.01 -20.92
CA GLU A 578 0.92 -17.77 -21.66
C GLU A 578 -0.15 -16.80 -22.20
N GLN A 579 -0.66 -17.09 -23.40
CA GLN A 579 -1.57 -16.18 -24.09
C GLN A 579 -2.91 -15.97 -23.34
N ASP A 580 -3.32 -16.94 -22.53
CA ASP A 580 -4.51 -16.88 -21.68
C ASP A 580 -4.32 -16.01 -20.41
N GLN A 581 -3.08 -15.66 -20.08
CA GLN A 581 -2.74 -14.75 -18.98
C GLN A 581 -2.82 -13.28 -19.39
N LEU A 582 -2.86 -13.00 -20.69
CA LEU A 582 -2.97 -11.63 -21.19
C LEU A 582 -4.43 -11.20 -21.32
N PRO A 583 -4.80 -9.98 -20.93
CA PRO A 583 -6.16 -9.48 -21.08
C PRO A 583 -6.49 -9.17 -22.56
N VAL A 584 -7.77 -9.06 -22.85
CA VAL A 584 -8.25 -8.62 -24.16
C VAL A 584 -8.53 -7.12 -24.12
N ALA A 585 -7.81 -6.34 -24.92
CA ALA A 585 -8.06 -4.91 -25.05
C ALA A 585 -9.31 -4.65 -25.93
N VAL A 586 -10.28 -3.93 -25.36
CA VAL A 586 -11.58 -3.67 -26.04
C VAL A 586 -11.63 -2.30 -26.70
N ARG A 587 -10.72 -1.39 -26.34
CA ARG A 587 -10.68 -0.03 -26.91
C ARG A 587 -9.85 -0.03 -28.18
N ARG A 588 -10.37 0.55 -29.25
CA ARG A 588 -9.64 0.78 -30.49
C ARG A 588 -9.58 2.26 -30.79
N THR A 589 -8.39 2.77 -31.09
CA THR A 589 -8.17 4.18 -31.44
C THR A 589 -7.90 4.36 -32.94
N GLY A 590 -7.49 3.29 -33.63
CA GLY A 590 -7.02 3.36 -35.02
C GLY A 590 -5.64 4.04 -35.15
N LEU A 591 -4.98 4.32 -34.04
CA LEU A 591 -3.64 4.92 -34.02
C LEU A 591 -2.62 3.83 -33.68
N GLU A 592 -1.85 3.42 -34.68
CA GLU A 592 -0.79 2.43 -34.49
C GLU A 592 0.40 3.03 -33.72
N PRO A 593 1.03 2.27 -32.81
CA PRO A 593 2.27 2.68 -32.17
C PRO A 593 3.38 2.91 -33.22
N GLN A 594 4.12 4.02 -33.08
CA GLN A 594 5.22 4.31 -33.98
C GLN A 594 6.51 3.74 -33.41
N VAL A 595 7.19 2.90 -34.16
CA VAL A 595 8.55 2.43 -33.85
C VAL A 595 9.51 3.09 -34.79
N ARG A 596 10.36 3.98 -34.28
CA ARG A 596 11.29 4.80 -35.07
C ARG A 596 12.72 4.31 -34.84
N PRO A 597 13.43 3.87 -35.87
CA PRO A 597 14.86 3.57 -35.76
C PRO A 597 15.64 4.91 -35.64
N VAL A 598 16.48 5.03 -34.62
CA VAL A 598 17.19 6.28 -34.30
C VAL A 598 18.65 5.96 -33.99
N SER A 599 19.60 6.74 -34.54
CA SER A 599 21.01 6.60 -34.16
C SER A 599 21.30 7.18 -32.79
N GLN A 600 22.33 6.69 -32.10
CA GLN A 600 22.74 7.22 -30.80
C GLN A 600 23.05 8.72 -30.86
N ASP A 601 23.61 9.24 -31.98
CA ASP A 601 23.99 10.64 -32.15
C ASP A 601 22.78 11.57 -32.27
N THR A 602 21.65 11.08 -32.82
CA THR A 602 20.43 11.86 -33.02
C THR A 602 19.37 11.62 -31.95
N MET A 603 19.61 10.70 -31.01
CA MET A 603 18.62 10.25 -30.00
C MET A 603 18.06 11.46 -29.22
N ALA A 604 18.91 12.39 -28.78
CA ALA A 604 18.46 13.55 -27.99
C ALA A 604 17.47 14.43 -28.76
N ASP A 605 17.74 14.65 -30.06
CA ASP A 605 16.88 15.48 -30.92
C ASP A 605 15.55 14.76 -31.21
N GLU A 606 15.61 13.46 -31.49
CA GLU A 606 14.43 12.65 -31.74
C GLU A 606 13.52 12.53 -30.49
N VAL A 607 14.10 12.43 -29.30
CA VAL A 607 13.34 12.44 -28.03
C VAL A 607 12.61 13.77 -27.88
N ARG A 608 13.28 14.93 -28.13
CA ARG A 608 12.64 16.24 -28.07
C ARG A 608 11.51 16.38 -29.12
N MET A 609 11.76 15.95 -30.35
CA MET A 609 10.74 15.99 -31.41
C MET A 609 9.53 15.11 -31.07
N ALA A 610 9.75 13.87 -30.65
CA ALA A 610 8.68 12.95 -30.30
C ALA A 610 7.86 13.46 -29.09
N ALA A 611 8.52 14.00 -28.07
CA ALA A 611 7.82 14.58 -26.93
C ALA A 611 6.98 15.80 -27.33
N GLY A 612 7.52 16.69 -28.19
CA GLY A 612 6.78 17.85 -28.73
C GLY A 612 5.57 17.42 -29.57
N GLU A 613 5.74 16.45 -30.48
CA GLU A 613 4.66 15.89 -31.29
C GLU A 613 3.51 15.32 -30.43
N LEU A 614 3.85 14.60 -29.36
CA LEU A 614 2.83 14.05 -28.46
C LEU A 614 2.14 15.14 -27.63
N LEU A 615 2.88 16.15 -27.12
CA LEU A 615 2.29 17.28 -26.40
C LEU A 615 1.30 18.10 -27.26
N ASP A 616 1.55 18.18 -28.57
CA ASP A 616 0.67 18.86 -29.52
C ASP A 616 -0.58 18.03 -29.87
N THR A 617 -0.49 16.70 -29.80
CA THR A 617 -1.56 15.79 -30.23
C THR A 617 -2.45 15.31 -29.10
N VAL A 618 -1.94 15.21 -27.85
CA VAL A 618 -2.75 14.80 -26.70
C VAL A 618 -2.99 15.98 -25.77
N GLY A 619 -4.21 16.08 -25.23
CA GLY A 619 -4.57 17.10 -24.24
C GLY A 619 -4.14 16.79 -22.81
N GLY A 620 -3.62 15.59 -22.57
CA GLY A 620 -3.25 15.08 -21.25
C GLY A 620 -1.74 14.96 -21.04
N THR A 621 -1.33 14.02 -20.19
CA THR A 621 0.07 13.85 -19.77
C THR A 621 0.89 13.02 -20.77
N VAL A 622 2.17 13.39 -20.90
CA VAL A 622 3.16 12.70 -21.74
C VAL A 622 4.28 12.17 -20.85
N GLY A 623 4.48 10.85 -20.86
CA GLY A 623 5.58 10.19 -20.16
C GLY A 623 6.76 9.90 -21.09
N VAL A 624 7.98 10.24 -20.69
CA VAL A 624 9.20 9.80 -21.38
C VAL A 624 9.88 8.77 -20.50
N ILE A 625 9.89 7.53 -20.97
CA ILE A 625 10.36 6.37 -20.18
C ILE A 625 11.70 5.89 -20.75
N SER A 626 12.67 5.72 -19.86
CA SER A 626 14.01 5.18 -20.21
C SER A 626 14.49 4.20 -19.14
N ALA A 627 15.62 3.53 -19.41
CA ALA A 627 16.34 2.77 -18.40
C ALA A 627 16.74 3.67 -17.22
N MET A 628 16.83 3.09 -16.01
CA MET A 628 17.06 3.83 -14.74
C MET A 628 18.36 4.66 -14.77
N ASP A 629 19.43 4.12 -15.37
CA ASP A 629 20.72 4.76 -15.49
C ASP A 629 20.73 5.95 -16.48
N ARG A 630 19.72 6.01 -17.37
CA ARG A 630 19.59 7.05 -18.41
C ARG A 630 18.64 8.19 -18.05
N VAL A 631 17.86 8.05 -17.01
CA VAL A 631 16.84 9.05 -16.61
C VAL A 631 17.43 10.46 -16.52
N ALA A 632 18.53 10.62 -15.78
CA ALA A 632 19.19 11.93 -15.64
C ALA A 632 19.73 12.52 -16.96
N THR A 633 20.04 11.66 -17.93
CA THR A 633 20.49 12.07 -19.26
C THR A 633 19.30 12.53 -20.11
N VAL A 634 18.21 11.77 -20.10
CA VAL A 634 16.97 12.12 -20.81
C VAL A 634 16.35 13.39 -20.23
N ASP A 635 16.35 13.54 -18.92
CA ASP A 635 15.87 14.75 -18.25
C ASP A 635 16.64 16.01 -18.71
N LYS A 636 17.97 15.92 -18.83
CA LYS A 636 18.78 16.99 -19.39
C LYS A 636 18.43 17.31 -20.85
N TRP A 637 18.10 16.31 -21.66
CA TRP A 637 17.70 16.53 -23.06
C TRP A 637 16.39 17.33 -23.16
N LEU A 638 15.49 17.14 -22.21
CA LEU A 638 14.17 17.75 -22.16
C LEU A 638 14.09 19.01 -21.29
N ALA A 639 15.17 19.39 -20.61
CA ALA A 639 15.21 20.52 -19.68
C ALA A 639 14.77 21.88 -20.28
N THR A 640 14.82 22.02 -21.62
CA THR A 640 14.35 23.22 -22.33
C THR A 640 12.86 23.21 -22.64
N MET A 641 12.18 22.07 -22.47
CA MET A 641 10.76 21.91 -22.71
C MET A 641 10.00 22.09 -21.38
N ALA A 642 9.64 23.36 -21.07
CA ALA A 642 8.92 23.69 -19.84
C ALA A 642 7.40 23.45 -20.03
N ASP A 643 6.96 22.20 -19.99
CA ASP A 643 5.53 21.84 -20.00
C ASP A 643 5.22 20.94 -18.78
N GLU A 644 4.26 21.35 -17.94
CA GLU A 644 3.87 20.62 -16.73
C GLU A 644 3.28 19.23 -17.01
N ARG A 645 2.85 18.95 -18.24
CA ARG A 645 2.31 17.67 -18.67
C ARG A 645 3.40 16.66 -19.01
N LEU A 646 4.67 17.11 -19.16
CA LEU A 646 5.79 16.26 -19.55
C LEU A 646 6.50 15.69 -18.31
N HIS A 647 6.61 14.36 -18.24
CA HIS A 647 7.22 13.65 -17.13
C HIS A 647 8.32 12.69 -17.61
N VAL A 648 9.53 12.84 -17.09
CA VAL A 648 10.63 11.89 -17.34
C VAL A 648 10.69 10.91 -16.18
N VAL A 649 10.61 9.60 -16.48
CA VAL A 649 10.58 8.54 -15.47
C VAL A 649 11.44 7.36 -15.87
N GLY A 650 12.00 6.68 -14.87
CA GLY A 650 12.71 5.43 -15.07
C GLY A 650 11.79 4.24 -15.29
N SER A 651 12.35 3.19 -15.86
CA SER A 651 11.66 1.94 -16.16
C SER A 651 10.89 1.34 -14.96
N LEU A 652 11.49 1.39 -13.76
CA LEU A 652 10.89 0.88 -12.52
C LEU A 652 9.92 1.89 -11.88
N ASP A 653 10.18 3.18 -12.03
CA ASP A 653 9.34 4.26 -11.47
C ASP A 653 8.05 4.45 -12.28
N ALA A 654 8.04 4.07 -13.56
CA ALA A 654 6.85 4.10 -14.41
C ALA A 654 5.73 3.16 -13.94
N LYS A 655 6.04 2.24 -13.03
CA LYS A 655 5.09 1.26 -12.54
C LYS A 655 3.98 1.91 -11.70
N GLY A 656 2.73 1.57 -12.00
CA GLY A 656 1.55 2.18 -11.35
C GLY A 656 1.17 3.57 -11.89
N LEU A 657 1.99 4.17 -12.77
CA LEU A 657 1.68 5.44 -13.44
C LEU A 657 0.97 5.20 -14.77
N GLU A 658 0.31 6.23 -15.27
CA GLU A 658 -0.44 6.21 -16.53
C GLU A 658 -0.27 7.55 -17.24
N TYR A 659 -0.09 7.49 -18.55
CA TYR A 659 0.08 8.67 -19.40
C TYR A 659 -0.83 8.56 -20.62
N ASP A 660 -1.35 9.68 -21.09
CA ASP A 660 -2.11 9.70 -22.33
C ASP A 660 -1.24 9.29 -23.51
N ALA A 661 0.03 9.73 -23.51
CA ALA A 661 0.99 9.32 -24.50
C ALA A 661 2.37 9.01 -23.85
N VAL A 662 3.13 8.12 -24.49
CA VAL A 662 4.47 7.75 -24.03
C VAL A 662 5.48 7.82 -25.16
N VAL A 663 6.65 8.37 -24.86
CA VAL A 663 7.90 8.18 -25.61
C VAL A 663 8.73 7.15 -24.86
N LEU A 664 8.97 5.99 -25.45
CA LEU A 664 9.86 4.97 -24.90
C LEU A 664 11.24 5.09 -25.57
N VAL A 665 12.26 5.34 -24.75
CA VAL A 665 13.64 5.58 -25.20
C VAL A 665 14.48 4.32 -25.00
N GLU A 666 15.05 3.79 -26.10
CA GLU A 666 15.98 2.65 -26.10
C GLU A 666 15.43 1.42 -25.34
N PRO A 667 14.44 0.70 -25.90
CA PRO A 667 13.84 -0.45 -25.24
C PRO A 667 14.85 -1.56 -24.90
N GLN A 668 15.93 -1.71 -25.64
CA GLN A 668 16.98 -2.69 -25.34
C GLN A 668 17.64 -2.38 -23.99
N GLY A 669 17.82 -1.12 -23.64
CA GLY A 669 18.35 -0.72 -22.33
C GLY A 669 17.49 -1.23 -21.18
N LEU A 670 16.15 -1.19 -21.31
CA LEU A 670 15.23 -1.72 -20.30
C LEU A 670 15.34 -3.25 -20.20
N ILE A 671 15.53 -3.92 -21.34
CA ILE A 671 15.67 -5.40 -21.36
C ILE A 671 16.96 -5.80 -20.62
N ASP A 672 18.03 -5.07 -20.80
CA ASP A 672 19.37 -5.39 -20.27
C ASP A 672 19.52 -5.09 -18.79
N GLU A 673 18.62 -4.29 -18.19
CA GLU A 673 18.66 -3.92 -16.77
C GLU A 673 18.55 -5.13 -15.82
N SER A 674 17.84 -6.17 -16.23
CA SER A 674 17.63 -7.34 -15.36
C SER A 674 17.17 -8.59 -16.14
N VAL A 675 17.23 -9.73 -15.47
CA VAL A 675 16.69 -11.01 -16.02
C VAL A 675 15.17 -10.93 -16.30
N THR A 676 14.47 -9.98 -15.71
CA THR A 676 13.05 -9.72 -15.94
C THR A 676 12.80 -8.51 -16.84
N GLY A 677 13.83 -8.00 -17.52
CA GLY A 677 13.78 -6.77 -18.31
C GLY A 677 12.70 -6.72 -19.38
N ARG A 678 12.38 -7.88 -20.03
CA ARG A 678 11.23 -7.93 -20.95
C ARG A 678 9.88 -7.69 -20.29
N ARG A 679 9.71 -8.10 -19.05
CA ARG A 679 8.49 -7.80 -18.26
C ARG A 679 8.44 -6.32 -17.86
N VAL A 680 9.59 -5.74 -17.56
CA VAL A 680 9.72 -4.30 -17.31
C VAL A 680 9.37 -3.50 -18.56
N LEU A 681 9.84 -3.93 -19.73
CA LEU A 681 9.48 -3.35 -21.03
C LEU A 681 7.96 -3.42 -21.28
N TYR A 682 7.34 -4.58 -21.03
CA TYR A 682 5.88 -4.73 -21.14
C TYR A 682 5.14 -3.73 -20.24
N VAL A 683 5.60 -3.54 -19.02
CA VAL A 683 5.04 -2.53 -18.12
C VAL A 683 5.18 -1.15 -18.73
N ALA A 684 6.36 -0.76 -19.22
CA ALA A 684 6.62 0.54 -19.80
C ALA A 684 5.74 0.82 -21.03
N LEU A 685 5.60 -0.14 -21.95
CA LEU A 685 4.73 -0.04 -23.13
C LEU A 685 3.26 0.16 -22.76
N THR A 686 2.79 -0.53 -21.71
CA THR A 686 1.39 -0.45 -21.26
C THR A 686 1.08 0.79 -20.41
N ARG A 687 2.04 1.67 -20.19
CA ARG A 687 1.78 2.99 -19.55
C ARG A 687 1.07 3.96 -20.48
N ALA A 688 1.23 3.79 -21.80
CA ALA A 688 0.53 4.59 -22.79
C ALA A 688 -0.95 4.19 -22.91
N THR A 689 -1.85 5.16 -22.87
CA THR A 689 -3.28 4.90 -23.02
C THR A 689 -3.80 5.21 -24.43
N GLN A 690 -3.25 6.23 -25.10
CA GLN A 690 -3.75 6.71 -26.41
C GLN A 690 -2.71 6.62 -27.51
N GLN A 691 -1.46 7.08 -27.27
CA GLN A 691 -0.39 7.13 -28.27
C GLN A 691 0.93 6.63 -27.70
N LEU A 692 1.73 5.99 -28.56
CA LEU A 692 3.04 5.46 -28.18
C LEU A 692 4.05 5.65 -29.31
N ILE A 693 5.17 6.29 -28.99
CA ILE A 693 6.34 6.38 -29.86
C ILE A 693 7.49 5.65 -29.19
N VAL A 694 8.11 4.70 -29.90
CA VAL A 694 9.27 3.95 -29.45
C VAL A 694 10.47 4.38 -30.29
N LEU A 695 11.51 4.89 -29.63
CA LEU A 695 12.76 5.29 -30.24
C LEU A 695 13.83 4.24 -29.95
N ALA A 696 14.30 3.53 -30.95
CA ALA A 696 15.19 2.38 -30.80
C ALA A 696 16.39 2.47 -31.75
N ALA A 697 17.60 2.32 -31.22
CA ALA A 697 18.81 2.18 -32.06
C ALA A 697 18.92 0.79 -32.66
N ASP A 698 18.50 -0.24 -31.89
CA ASP A 698 18.45 -1.63 -32.36
C ASP A 698 17.00 -2.04 -32.63
N PRO A 699 16.64 -2.42 -33.87
CA PRO A 699 15.29 -2.90 -34.17
C PRO A 699 15.00 -4.32 -33.64
N LEU A 700 15.99 -5.06 -33.17
CA LEU A 700 15.87 -6.46 -32.70
C LEU A 700 15.35 -6.59 -31.27
N TRP A 701 15.05 -5.50 -30.58
CA TRP A 701 14.47 -5.53 -29.23
C TRP A 701 13.10 -6.27 -29.18
N LEU A 702 12.37 -6.25 -30.29
CA LEU A 702 11.08 -6.93 -30.40
C LEU A 702 11.27 -8.33 -31.01
N PRO A 703 10.76 -9.41 -30.37
CA PRO A 703 10.78 -10.73 -30.97
C PRO A 703 10.03 -10.74 -32.31
N SER A 704 10.58 -11.44 -33.31
CA SER A 704 10.00 -11.59 -34.64
C SER A 704 8.66 -12.36 -34.61
#